data_88136fba7e6dfdaceffa872b015bbd2e
#
_entry.id   88136fba7e6dfdaceffa872b015bbd2e
#
_cell.length_a   1.000
_cell.length_b   1.000
_cell.length_c   1.000
_cell.angle_alpha   90.00
_cell.angle_beta   90.00
_cell.angle_gamma   90.00
#
_symmetry.space_group_name_H-M   'P 1'
#
loop_
_entity.id
_entity.type
_entity.pdbx_description
1 polymer ?
#
loop_
_entity_poly.entity_id
_entity_poly.type
_entity_poly.pdbx_seq_one_letter_code
_entity_poly.pdbx_strand_id
1 'polypeptide(L)'
;MKHLLRGLWIVALILCCNFQQVFAQQMPPIPVDKNVRIGKLDNGLTYYIRKNSQPANRADFYIAQKVGSIQEEADQRGLAHFLEHMCFNGTTHFPGDALKQYLERIGVKFGENLNAYTSVDETVYNISNVPVTTPGAIDSCLLILHDWSNDLTLDPKEIDKERGVINEEWRTRMSAIQRFQEKMLPVMFEGTKYATCFPIGTMEVVMNFKPQTLRDYYEKWYRPDLQGIVVVGDIDVDAIEAQIKKMFSDIPAQPNAAKREYYPVNDNKEPIVLVYQDKEQSNVQALIFNKHEATPDEQKGDMGYLVQNYATTLINNMLNARLNELVQTANPPYIYAATYDDDFFVAKTKDAFTGVVVCKEDAIENGIATLLRETERARQFGFTETEYNRARAEYLRQLESAYNERDKRKNEEYVDEYVRHFLDNEPIPGIENEYAIINQIAPAIPVAALNQMMQALVTDSNQVVAILGPDKEGLKMPTEDAIKKILKDIKAEKLTAYVDKVSDEPLMAEAPKGGKIVSEQTDDTFGTTTLTLSNGVKVIIKKTDFKADEIRMKGVSLGGSSLFPDSEIININGLDAVSVGGLGNFSAVDLEKVLAGKKASVSYGIGDKTETVNGSCSPKDFETMMQLTYLTFTAPRRDDDAFASYKNRNKAALQNMEMNPQVAFSDSVSAGIYMHHPRRARIKADMIDKMDYDKILSMYQDRYKDASDFTFIFVGNVNVEEMKPLIAEYLGSLPAINRKETFKDNKVDMRQGVYKNEFVRKQETAKASNFVLLNGDCKYDLKNDILLSMTSQILDLVYTAKVRAVSYTHLTLPTK
;
A
#
# COMPACT_ATOMS: atom_id res chain seq x y z
N MET A 1 -30.44 12.74 20.14
CA MET A 1 -31.22 12.15 19.03
C MET A 1 -32.14 13.12 18.31
N LYS A 2 -33.13 13.80 18.95
CA LYS A 2 -34.01 14.75 18.23
C LYS A 2 -33.35 16.03 17.73
N HIS A 3 -32.27 16.50 18.31
CA HIS A 3 -31.50 17.66 17.86
C HIS A 3 -30.50 17.29 16.74
N LEU A 4 -29.93 16.09 16.73
CA LEU A 4 -29.14 15.55 15.62
C LEU A 4 -29.97 15.36 14.32
N LEU A 5 -31.20 14.84 14.46
CA LEU A 5 -32.11 14.66 13.33
C LEU A 5 -32.55 15.99 12.68
N ARG A 6 -32.67 17.09 13.45
CA ARG A 6 -32.94 18.42 12.86
C ARG A 6 -31.76 19.02 12.14
N GLY A 7 -30.53 18.78 12.61
CA GLY A 7 -29.30 19.20 11.92
C GLY A 7 -29.13 18.53 10.58
N LEU A 8 -29.44 17.24 10.47
CA LEU A 8 -29.28 16.43 9.24
C LEU A 8 -30.28 16.76 8.12
N TRP A 9 -31.53 17.15 8.47
CA TRP A 9 -32.47 17.67 7.46
C TRP A 9 -31.98 19.00 6.86
N ILE A 10 -31.23 19.78 7.63
CA ILE A 10 -30.61 21.04 7.16
C ILE A 10 -29.44 20.73 6.24
N VAL A 11 -28.62 19.71 6.53
CA VAL A 11 -27.51 19.25 5.66
C VAL A 11 -28.04 18.78 4.29
N ALA A 12 -29.11 17.99 4.26
CA ALA A 12 -29.72 17.51 3.00
C ALA A 12 -30.37 18.64 2.18
N LEU A 13 -30.90 19.68 2.82
CA LEU A 13 -31.49 20.84 2.13
C LEU A 13 -30.44 21.83 1.63
N ILE A 14 -29.29 21.92 2.29
CA ILE A 14 -28.20 22.87 1.96
C ILE A 14 -27.33 22.33 0.82
N LEU A 15 -27.17 21.02 0.70
CA LEU A 15 -26.49 20.38 -0.44
C LEU A 15 -27.20 20.60 -1.79
N CYS A 16 -28.47 21.03 -1.78
CA CYS A 16 -29.21 21.37 -2.99
C CYS A 16 -29.06 22.84 -3.45
N CYS A 17 -28.48 23.71 -2.63
CA CYS A 17 -28.38 25.15 -2.93
C CYS A 17 -26.98 25.69 -2.67
N ASN A 18 -26.13 25.71 -3.72
CA ASN A 18 -24.83 26.40 -3.78
C ASN A 18 -23.76 25.96 -2.75
N PHE A 19 -22.84 25.13 -3.18
CA PHE A 19 -21.69 24.63 -2.40
C PHE A 19 -20.89 25.74 -1.69
N GLN A 20 -20.78 26.94 -2.27
CA GLN A 20 -20.09 28.08 -1.64
C GLN A 20 -20.82 28.71 -0.44
N GLN A 21 -22.13 28.47 -0.26
CA GLN A 21 -22.87 28.96 0.91
C GLN A 21 -22.97 27.91 2.04
N VAL A 22 -22.69 26.63 1.76
CA VAL A 22 -22.74 25.54 2.74
C VAL A 22 -21.62 25.62 3.76
N PHE A 23 -20.43 26.07 3.34
CA PHE A 23 -19.28 26.25 4.24
C PHE A 23 -19.38 27.46 5.20
N ALA A 24 -20.41 28.30 5.06
CA ALA A 24 -20.64 29.44 5.96
C ALA A 24 -21.49 29.09 7.20
N GLN A 25 -22.08 27.90 7.26
CA GLN A 25 -22.78 27.41 8.44
C GLN A 25 -21.90 26.42 9.19
N GLN A 26 -21.62 26.69 10.46
CA GLN A 26 -20.85 25.82 11.34
C GLN A 26 -21.53 24.45 11.42
N MET A 27 -20.92 23.44 10.80
CA MET A 27 -21.37 22.07 10.85
C MET A 27 -21.16 21.50 12.26
N PRO A 28 -21.95 20.52 12.72
CA PRO A 28 -21.70 19.87 14.00
C PRO A 28 -20.30 19.26 14.04
N PRO A 29 -19.61 19.31 15.19
CA PRO A 29 -18.30 18.70 15.34
C PRO A 29 -18.37 17.17 15.21
N ILE A 30 -17.34 16.58 14.66
CA ILE A 30 -17.12 15.14 14.65
C ILE A 30 -16.83 14.69 16.09
N PRO A 31 -17.48 13.63 16.61
CA PRO A 31 -17.17 13.11 17.93
C PRO A 31 -15.75 12.54 17.96
N VAL A 32 -15.07 12.70 19.08
CA VAL A 32 -13.76 12.05 19.33
C VAL A 32 -14.00 10.67 19.94
N ASP A 33 -13.18 9.68 19.58
CA ASP A 33 -13.22 8.35 20.17
C ASP A 33 -13.05 8.41 21.70
N LYS A 34 -14.03 7.88 22.41
CA LYS A 34 -14.06 7.86 23.89
C LYS A 34 -12.99 6.95 24.52
N ASN A 35 -12.39 6.06 23.71
CA ASN A 35 -11.43 5.07 24.18
C ASN A 35 -9.98 5.60 24.15
N VAL A 36 -9.72 6.76 23.56
CA VAL A 36 -8.42 7.43 23.62
C VAL A 36 -8.41 8.48 24.72
N ARG A 37 -7.39 8.46 25.57
CA ARG A 37 -7.08 9.52 26.54
C ARG A 37 -6.16 10.53 25.85
N ILE A 38 -6.66 11.74 25.63
CA ILE A 38 -5.88 12.85 25.08
C ILE A 38 -5.63 13.85 26.18
N GLY A 39 -4.40 14.36 26.29
CA GLY A 39 -4.05 15.42 27.22
C GLY A 39 -2.92 16.30 26.70
N LYS A 40 -2.75 17.43 27.38
CA LYS A 40 -1.68 18.38 27.08
C LYS A 40 -1.05 18.82 28.40
N LEU A 41 0.29 18.80 28.45
CA LEU A 41 1.06 19.27 29.60
C LEU A 41 1.18 20.80 29.56
N ASP A 42 1.51 21.41 30.70
CA ASP A 42 1.69 22.87 30.83
C ASP A 42 2.82 23.41 29.94
N ASN A 43 3.82 22.58 29.60
CA ASN A 43 4.88 22.92 28.66
C ASN A 43 4.48 22.82 27.18
N GLY A 44 3.27 22.36 26.90
CA GLY A 44 2.72 22.29 25.54
C GLY A 44 2.72 20.89 24.92
N LEU A 45 3.40 19.89 25.50
CA LEU A 45 3.46 18.53 24.97
C LEU A 45 2.07 17.88 25.00
N THR A 46 1.69 17.29 23.86
CA THR A 46 0.43 16.56 23.71
C THR A 46 0.66 15.05 23.85
N TYR A 47 -0.29 14.33 24.43
CA TYR A 47 -0.21 12.87 24.52
C TYR A 47 -1.53 12.18 24.19
N TYR A 48 -1.42 10.98 23.66
CA TYR A 48 -2.51 10.07 23.31
C TYR A 48 -2.22 8.73 23.94
N ILE A 49 -3.17 8.19 24.70
CA ILE A 49 -3.02 6.89 25.37
C ILE A 49 -4.27 6.06 25.09
N ARG A 50 -4.08 4.85 24.59
CA ARG A 50 -5.17 3.90 24.34
C ARG A 50 -4.84 2.52 24.85
N LYS A 51 -5.75 1.92 25.59
CA LYS A 51 -5.69 0.49 25.89
C LYS A 51 -6.15 -0.31 24.66
N ASN A 52 -5.32 -1.26 24.22
CA ASN A 52 -5.64 -2.24 23.19
C ASN A 52 -4.85 -3.53 23.46
N SER A 53 -5.52 -4.68 23.36
CA SER A 53 -4.88 -5.98 23.65
C SER A 53 -4.64 -6.81 22.37
N GLN A 54 -4.41 -6.13 21.24
CA GLN A 54 -4.07 -6.73 19.96
C GLN A 54 -2.78 -6.15 19.39
N PRO A 55 -1.65 -6.89 19.58
CA PRO A 55 -1.48 -8.15 20.28
C PRO A 55 -1.48 -8.02 21.81
N ALA A 56 -1.87 -9.09 22.53
CA ALA A 56 -1.84 -9.11 23.98
C ALA A 56 -0.42 -8.98 24.53
N ASN A 57 -0.27 -8.33 25.68
CA ASN A 57 1.01 -8.11 26.36
C ASN A 57 2.03 -7.31 25.53
N ARG A 58 1.57 -6.48 24.61
CA ARG A 58 2.43 -5.63 23.77
C ARG A 58 1.93 -4.19 23.78
N ALA A 59 2.87 -3.26 23.61
CA ALA A 59 2.55 -1.85 23.43
C ALA A 59 3.50 -1.20 22.44
N ASP A 60 3.01 -0.12 21.81
CA ASP A 60 3.73 0.72 20.88
C ASP A 60 3.89 2.11 21.45
N PHE A 61 5.09 2.68 21.34
CA PHE A 61 5.50 3.97 21.88
C PHE A 61 6.01 4.84 20.74
N TYR A 62 5.36 5.97 20.51
CA TYR A 62 5.72 6.90 19.42
C TYR A 62 5.91 8.31 19.98
N ILE A 63 6.83 9.05 19.36
CA ILE A 63 6.90 10.50 19.50
C ILE A 63 6.90 11.11 18.10
N ALA A 64 5.93 11.96 17.84
CA ALA A 64 5.79 12.71 16.61
C ALA A 64 6.22 14.16 16.83
N GLN A 65 6.95 14.70 15.86
CA GLN A 65 7.44 16.07 15.82
C GLN A 65 6.76 16.83 14.69
N LYS A 66 6.12 17.98 14.94
CA LYS A 66 5.68 18.91 13.89
C LYS A 66 6.87 19.67 13.29
N VAL A 67 7.94 18.94 12.99
CA VAL A 67 9.24 19.47 12.58
C VAL A 67 9.84 18.54 11.53
N GLY A 68 10.25 19.11 10.40
CA GLY A 68 10.90 18.38 9.31
C GLY A 68 11.86 19.28 8.53
N SER A 69 12.19 18.90 7.32
CA SER A 69 13.16 19.64 6.51
C SER A 69 12.73 21.06 6.10
N ILE A 70 11.43 21.36 6.13
CA ILE A 70 10.94 22.72 5.81
C ILE A 70 11.39 23.78 6.82
N GLN A 71 11.74 23.37 8.04
CA GLN A 71 12.25 24.28 9.07
C GLN A 71 13.74 24.60 8.94
N GLU A 72 14.46 23.91 8.05
CA GLU A 72 15.90 24.09 7.86
C GLU A 72 16.23 25.47 7.23
N GLU A 73 17.30 26.07 7.68
CA GLU A 73 17.93 27.20 7.01
C GLU A 73 18.87 26.69 5.88
N ALA A 74 19.41 27.59 5.07
CA ALA A 74 20.21 27.20 3.91
C ALA A 74 21.47 26.36 4.28
N ASP A 75 22.09 26.65 5.42
CA ASP A 75 23.24 25.92 5.96
C ASP A 75 22.87 24.71 6.81
N GLN A 76 21.57 24.40 6.92
CA GLN A 76 21.01 23.29 7.67
C GLN A 76 20.38 22.20 6.77
N ARG A 77 20.45 22.34 5.45
CA ARG A 77 19.78 21.44 4.52
C ARG A 77 20.24 19.98 4.65
N GLY A 78 19.35 19.12 5.18
CA GLY A 78 19.57 17.72 5.53
C GLY A 78 19.75 17.47 7.01
N LEU A 79 19.73 18.52 7.88
CA LEU A 79 19.95 18.35 9.30
C LEU A 79 18.73 17.82 10.06
N ALA A 80 17.52 17.97 9.54
CA ALA A 80 16.33 17.30 10.08
C ALA A 80 16.50 15.77 10.04
N HIS A 81 16.88 15.24 8.88
CA HIS A 81 17.16 13.82 8.68
C HIS A 81 18.43 13.38 9.44
N PHE A 82 19.46 14.21 9.44
CA PHE A 82 20.67 13.91 10.24
C PHE A 82 20.35 13.80 11.73
N LEU A 83 19.50 14.66 12.26
CA LEU A 83 19.07 14.62 13.65
C LEU A 83 18.27 13.36 13.98
N GLU A 84 17.46 12.88 13.03
CA GLU A 84 16.78 11.60 13.14
C GLU A 84 17.78 10.48 13.43
N HIS A 85 18.84 10.35 12.64
CA HIS A 85 19.91 9.38 12.87
C HIS A 85 20.59 9.53 14.23
N MET A 86 20.83 10.76 14.65
CA MET A 86 21.49 11.03 15.94
C MET A 86 20.66 10.63 17.15
N CYS A 87 19.33 10.52 17.03
CA CYS A 87 18.47 9.97 18.08
C CYS A 87 18.82 8.51 18.44
N PHE A 88 19.46 7.78 17.54
CA PHE A 88 19.92 6.41 17.77
C PHE A 88 21.41 6.30 18.14
N ASN A 89 22.14 7.42 18.18
CA ASN A 89 23.59 7.46 18.34
C ASN A 89 24.03 8.15 19.66
N GLY A 90 23.20 8.09 20.67
CA GLY A 90 23.52 8.48 22.04
C GLY A 90 22.65 9.59 22.62
N THR A 91 22.09 9.27 23.75
CA THR A 91 21.32 10.19 24.60
C THR A 91 21.95 10.26 26.01
N THR A 92 21.43 11.12 26.86
CA THR A 92 21.92 11.29 28.23
C THR A 92 21.86 9.98 29.04
N HIS A 93 20.76 9.23 28.93
CA HIS A 93 20.56 7.98 29.66
C HIS A 93 21.03 6.74 28.91
N PHE A 94 21.15 6.82 27.57
CA PHE A 94 21.60 5.72 26.73
C PHE A 94 22.77 6.15 25.82
N PRO A 95 24.00 6.17 26.35
CA PRO A 95 25.16 6.63 25.60
C PRO A 95 25.54 5.68 24.45
N GLY A 96 25.91 6.23 23.31
CA GLY A 96 26.31 5.47 22.11
C GLY A 96 25.22 4.52 21.65
N ASP A 97 25.54 3.22 21.57
CA ASP A 97 24.60 2.17 21.10
C ASP A 97 23.74 1.55 22.21
N ALA A 98 23.81 2.07 23.46
CA ALA A 98 23.13 1.47 24.60
C ALA A 98 21.62 1.35 24.44
N LEU A 99 20.98 2.32 23.74
CA LEU A 99 19.57 2.29 23.40
C LEU A 99 19.21 1.07 22.55
N LYS A 100 19.90 0.88 21.43
CA LYS A 100 19.69 -0.23 20.51
C LYS A 100 19.92 -1.57 21.22
N GLN A 101 21.02 -1.70 21.95
CA GLN A 101 21.37 -2.91 22.73
C GLN A 101 20.32 -3.24 23.80
N TYR A 102 19.77 -2.23 24.47
CA TYR A 102 18.71 -2.42 25.45
C TYR A 102 17.44 -2.96 24.80
N LEU A 103 16.98 -2.32 23.73
CA LEU A 103 15.75 -2.68 23.04
C LEU A 103 15.84 -4.07 22.39
N GLU A 104 16.97 -4.40 21.75
CA GLU A 104 17.22 -5.74 21.19
C GLU A 104 17.18 -6.83 22.29
N ARG A 105 17.74 -6.56 23.48
CA ARG A 105 17.72 -7.50 24.60
C ARG A 105 16.31 -7.82 25.10
N ILE A 106 15.37 -6.89 25.00
CA ILE A 106 13.95 -7.11 25.33
C ILE A 106 13.11 -7.61 24.15
N GLY A 107 13.74 -7.86 23.00
CA GLY A 107 13.08 -8.42 21.81
C GLY A 107 12.52 -7.40 20.83
N VAL A 108 12.88 -6.11 20.97
CA VAL A 108 12.55 -5.05 19.99
C VAL A 108 13.69 -4.95 18.99
N LYS A 109 13.44 -5.25 17.73
CA LYS A 109 14.46 -5.31 16.69
C LYS A 109 14.61 -3.97 15.97
N PHE A 110 15.86 -3.54 15.75
CA PHE A 110 16.17 -2.38 14.95
C PHE A 110 15.76 -2.58 13.48
N GLY A 111 15.10 -1.61 12.89
CA GLY A 111 14.61 -1.63 11.50
C GLY A 111 13.28 -2.35 11.29
N GLU A 112 12.84 -3.18 12.26
CA GLU A 112 11.52 -3.84 12.25
C GLU A 112 10.55 -3.18 13.24
N ASN A 113 10.98 -3.04 14.50
CA ASN A 113 10.17 -2.51 15.60
C ASN A 113 10.69 -1.16 16.14
N LEU A 114 11.95 -0.86 15.95
CA LEU A 114 12.58 0.41 16.27
C LEU A 114 12.93 1.10 14.98
N ASN A 115 12.29 2.23 14.68
CA ASN A 115 12.46 2.95 13.44
C ASN A 115 12.15 4.44 13.60
N ALA A 116 12.40 5.22 12.56
CA ALA A 116 12.00 6.62 12.44
C ALA A 116 11.87 7.01 10.97
N TYR A 117 11.24 8.14 10.71
CA TYR A 117 11.27 8.78 9.39
C TYR A 117 11.23 10.29 9.53
N THR A 118 11.87 10.97 8.60
CA THR A 118 11.82 12.42 8.42
C THR A 118 11.16 12.78 7.09
N SER A 119 10.14 13.62 7.14
CA SER A 119 9.47 14.18 5.99
C SER A 119 9.74 15.70 5.91
N VAL A 120 9.04 16.37 5.00
CA VAL A 120 9.14 17.82 4.83
C VAL A 120 8.64 18.55 6.08
N ASP A 121 7.53 18.15 6.63
CA ASP A 121 6.82 18.86 7.71
C ASP A 121 6.86 18.14 9.06
N GLU A 122 7.40 16.94 9.13
CA GLU A 122 7.31 16.08 10.30
C GLU A 122 8.48 15.11 10.44
N THR A 123 8.73 14.67 11.68
CA THR A 123 9.63 13.57 12.01
C THR A 123 8.94 12.70 13.06
N VAL A 124 8.94 11.39 12.88
CA VAL A 124 8.29 10.44 13.79
C VAL A 124 9.25 9.33 14.16
N TYR A 125 9.31 9.01 15.45
CA TYR A 125 10.11 7.92 16.02
C TYR A 125 9.19 6.89 16.65
N ASN A 126 9.53 5.62 16.51
CA ASN A 126 8.73 4.53 17.07
C ASN A 126 9.53 3.43 17.74
N ILE A 127 8.96 2.90 18.80
CA ILE A 127 9.36 1.67 19.49
C ILE A 127 8.11 0.80 19.53
N SER A 128 7.99 -0.14 18.60
CA SER A 128 6.78 -0.94 18.42
C SER A 128 6.92 -2.35 19.00
N ASN A 129 5.79 -3.01 19.26
CA ASN A 129 5.72 -4.39 19.72
C ASN A 129 6.50 -4.68 21.01
N VAL A 130 6.59 -3.71 21.91
CA VAL A 130 7.32 -3.81 23.20
C VAL A 130 6.62 -4.80 24.13
N PRO A 131 7.36 -5.78 24.74
CA PRO A 131 6.76 -6.71 25.68
C PRO A 131 6.51 -6.02 27.04
N VAL A 132 5.27 -5.65 27.32
CA VAL A 132 4.89 -4.91 28.54
C VAL A 132 4.99 -5.73 29.83
N THR A 133 5.16 -7.06 29.72
CA THR A 133 5.41 -7.96 30.85
C THR A 133 6.88 -8.00 31.29
N THR A 134 7.78 -7.44 30.48
CA THR A 134 9.20 -7.33 30.86
C THR A 134 9.37 -6.19 31.88
N PRO A 135 9.90 -6.48 33.07
CA PRO A 135 10.07 -5.47 34.10
C PRO A 135 10.90 -4.27 33.61
N GLY A 136 10.39 -3.06 33.80
CA GLY A 136 11.03 -1.80 33.41
C GLY A 136 10.96 -1.47 31.92
N ALA A 137 10.35 -2.30 31.06
CA ALA A 137 10.27 -2.03 29.61
C ALA A 137 9.49 -0.75 29.31
N ILE A 138 8.33 -0.55 29.93
CA ILE A 138 7.51 0.66 29.75
C ILE A 138 8.29 1.90 30.21
N ASP A 139 8.86 1.87 31.41
CA ASP A 139 9.64 3.00 31.99
C ASP A 139 10.80 3.38 31.05
N SER A 140 11.52 2.38 30.55
CA SER A 140 12.65 2.60 29.67
C SER A 140 12.21 3.14 28.29
N CYS A 141 11.09 2.65 27.73
CA CYS A 141 10.59 3.19 26.46
C CYS A 141 10.14 4.64 26.63
N LEU A 142 9.44 4.99 27.70
CA LEU A 142 9.08 6.38 27.98
C LEU A 142 10.31 7.26 28.22
N LEU A 143 11.35 6.73 28.89
CA LEU A 143 12.62 7.46 29.05
C LEU A 143 13.34 7.68 27.72
N ILE A 144 13.29 6.72 26.81
CA ILE A 144 13.84 6.90 25.47
C ILE A 144 13.10 8.01 24.72
N LEU A 145 11.75 8.04 24.79
CA LEU A 145 10.98 9.13 24.17
C LEU A 145 11.31 10.49 24.79
N HIS A 146 11.54 10.52 26.12
CA HIS A 146 11.96 11.73 26.82
C HIS A 146 13.33 12.20 26.29
N ASP A 147 14.30 11.27 26.21
CA ASP A 147 15.64 11.59 25.72
C ASP A 147 15.61 12.09 24.26
N TRP A 148 14.79 11.50 23.40
CA TRP A 148 14.60 11.99 22.03
C TRP A 148 13.98 13.40 22.00
N SER A 149 13.12 13.69 22.97
CA SER A 149 12.49 15.00 23.10
C SER A 149 13.48 16.10 23.47
N ASN A 150 14.40 15.88 24.45
CA ASN A 150 15.18 16.96 25.05
C ASN A 150 16.63 16.60 25.42
N ASP A 151 17.06 15.33 25.40
CA ASP A 151 18.30 14.89 26.00
C ASP A 151 19.29 14.20 25.07
N LEU A 152 19.34 14.62 23.78
CA LEU A 152 20.32 14.15 22.80
C LEU A 152 21.72 14.69 23.15
N THR A 153 22.72 13.80 23.16
CA THR A 153 24.10 14.20 23.42
C THR A 153 24.76 14.95 22.27
N LEU A 154 24.44 14.58 21.04
CA LEU A 154 25.01 15.14 19.82
C LEU A 154 26.54 15.21 19.86
N ASP A 155 27.16 14.07 20.23
CA ASP A 155 28.62 13.97 20.34
C ASP A 155 29.26 14.25 18.97
N PRO A 156 30.21 15.18 18.86
CA PRO A 156 30.90 15.48 17.60
C PRO A 156 31.54 14.27 16.93
N LYS A 157 32.01 13.28 17.70
CA LYS A 157 32.57 12.06 17.10
C LYS A 157 31.53 11.16 16.46
N GLU A 158 30.36 11.06 17.08
CA GLU A 158 29.25 10.28 16.48
C GLU A 158 28.68 11.02 15.28
N ILE A 159 28.58 12.36 15.32
CA ILE A 159 28.21 13.18 14.16
C ILE A 159 29.17 12.91 12.98
N ASP A 160 30.49 12.94 13.22
CA ASP A 160 31.46 12.74 12.15
C ASP A 160 31.39 11.32 11.54
N LYS A 161 31.07 10.30 12.34
CA LYS A 161 30.82 8.94 11.83
C LYS A 161 29.54 8.89 10.98
N GLU A 162 28.47 9.55 11.43
CA GLU A 162 27.17 9.49 10.80
C GLU A 162 27.12 10.18 9.43
N ARG A 163 28.01 11.17 9.18
CA ARG A 163 28.13 11.80 7.83
C ARG A 163 28.34 10.75 6.73
N GLY A 164 29.21 9.77 6.99
CA GLY A 164 29.46 8.68 6.06
C GLY A 164 28.21 7.82 5.82
N VAL A 165 27.43 7.55 6.88
CA VAL A 165 26.19 6.75 6.79
C VAL A 165 25.18 7.44 5.88
N ILE A 166 24.91 8.72 6.12
CA ILE A 166 23.92 9.49 5.33
C ILE A 166 24.39 9.67 3.90
N ASN A 167 25.69 9.89 3.67
CA ASN A 167 26.22 9.96 2.31
C ASN A 167 26.03 8.64 1.55
N GLU A 168 26.25 7.48 2.20
CA GLU A 168 26.00 6.18 1.59
C GLU A 168 24.51 5.92 1.38
N GLU A 169 23.66 6.37 2.30
CA GLU A 169 22.22 6.30 2.13
C GLU A 169 21.76 7.13 0.92
N TRP A 170 22.21 8.39 0.81
CA TRP A 170 21.96 9.22 -0.36
C TRP A 170 22.41 8.51 -1.64
N ARG A 171 23.61 7.95 -1.65
CA ARG A 171 24.17 7.26 -2.81
C ARG A 171 23.36 6.01 -3.18
N THR A 172 22.93 5.22 -2.21
CA THR A 172 22.16 3.99 -2.46
C THR A 172 20.71 4.25 -2.83
N ARG A 173 20.11 5.31 -2.31
CA ARG A 173 18.73 5.74 -2.68
C ARG A 173 18.68 6.48 -4.00
N MET A 174 19.82 7.00 -4.50
CA MET A 174 19.86 7.73 -5.76
C MET A 174 19.31 6.86 -6.91
N SER A 175 18.23 7.29 -7.51
CA SER A 175 17.48 6.62 -8.57
C SER A 175 16.96 7.65 -9.56
N ALA A 176 16.42 7.20 -10.70
CA ALA A 176 15.78 8.07 -11.67
C ALA A 176 14.68 8.93 -11.05
N ILE A 177 13.87 8.32 -10.15
CA ILE A 177 12.77 9.02 -9.45
C ILE A 177 13.35 10.09 -8.51
N GLN A 178 14.39 9.80 -7.75
CA GLN A 178 15.03 10.76 -6.86
C GLN A 178 15.57 11.96 -7.64
N ARG A 179 16.32 11.71 -8.72
CA ARG A 179 16.85 12.77 -9.59
C ARG A 179 15.74 13.61 -10.23
N PHE A 180 14.63 12.96 -10.63
CA PHE A 180 13.45 13.65 -11.14
C PHE A 180 12.82 14.56 -10.09
N GLN A 181 12.61 14.07 -8.86
CA GLN A 181 12.07 14.87 -7.77
C GLN A 181 12.93 16.08 -7.45
N GLU A 182 14.26 15.92 -7.41
CA GLU A 182 15.20 17.03 -7.23
C GLU A 182 15.11 18.10 -8.34
N LYS A 183 14.74 17.69 -9.58
CA LYS A 183 14.51 18.64 -10.70
C LYS A 183 13.10 19.22 -10.68
N MET A 184 12.14 18.45 -10.23
CA MET A 184 10.71 18.80 -10.23
C MET A 184 10.40 19.85 -9.16
N LEU A 185 10.91 19.70 -7.94
CA LEU A 185 10.60 20.60 -6.81
C LEU A 185 10.85 22.07 -7.13
N PRO A 186 12.04 22.49 -7.63
CA PRO A 186 12.29 23.91 -7.95
C PRO A 186 11.34 24.48 -9.00
N VAL A 187 10.82 23.65 -9.90
CA VAL A 187 9.90 24.08 -10.97
C VAL A 187 8.47 24.16 -10.44
N MET A 188 8.01 23.13 -9.73
CA MET A 188 6.65 23.05 -9.20
C MET A 188 6.38 24.09 -8.10
N PHE A 189 7.39 24.37 -7.28
CA PHE A 189 7.32 25.21 -6.10
C PHE A 189 8.14 26.51 -6.23
N GLU A 190 8.30 27.00 -7.46
CA GLU A 190 9.09 28.20 -7.72
C GLU A 190 8.69 29.37 -6.79
N GLY A 191 9.70 29.99 -6.17
CA GLY A 191 9.51 31.10 -5.25
C GLY A 191 8.96 30.73 -3.87
N THR A 192 8.84 29.44 -3.54
CA THR A 192 8.42 28.98 -2.21
C THR A 192 9.54 28.21 -1.50
N LYS A 193 9.40 27.98 -0.21
CA LYS A 193 10.37 27.20 0.58
C LYS A 193 10.37 25.71 0.17
N TYR A 194 9.26 25.19 -0.31
CA TYR A 194 9.16 23.82 -0.80
C TYR A 194 10.11 23.50 -1.97
N ALA A 195 10.53 24.50 -2.73
CA ALA A 195 11.48 24.32 -3.84
C ALA A 195 12.83 23.69 -3.43
N THR A 196 13.20 23.72 -2.14
CA THR A 196 14.53 23.32 -1.66
C THR A 196 14.52 22.51 -0.38
N CYS A 197 13.36 22.01 0.07
CA CYS A 197 13.18 21.37 1.36
C CYS A 197 13.28 19.84 1.36
N PHE A 198 13.95 19.22 0.38
CA PHE A 198 14.04 17.76 0.30
C PHE A 198 14.76 17.17 1.53
N PRO A 199 14.19 16.19 2.27
CA PRO A 199 14.69 15.79 3.60
C PRO A 199 16.14 15.29 3.62
N ILE A 200 16.59 14.56 2.57
CA ILE A 200 17.99 14.10 2.49
C ILE A 200 18.99 15.27 2.38
N GLY A 201 18.51 16.46 2.05
CA GLY A 201 19.30 17.70 1.96
C GLY A 201 20.33 17.69 0.87
N THR A 202 21.45 18.40 1.12
CA THR A 202 22.58 18.45 0.20
C THR A 202 23.82 17.87 0.85
N MET A 203 24.54 17.01 0.12
CA MET A 203 25.78 16.39 0.65
C MET A 203 26.87 17.44 0.93
N GLU A 204 26.83 18.59 0.28
CA GLU A 204 27.71 19.73 0.62
C GLU A 204 27.50 20.17 2.07
N VAL A 205 26.27 20.35 2.52
CA VAL A 205 25.94 20.71 3.91
C VAL A 205 26.20 19.52 4.84
N VAL A 206 25.65 18.33 4.52
CA VAL A 206 25.76 17.14 5.37
C VAL A 206 27.21 16.78 5.70
N MET A 207 28.12 16.90 4.74
CA MET A 207 29.53 16.57 4.95
C MET A 207 30.34 17.64 5.67
N ASN A 208 29.86 18.89 5.74
CA ASN A 208 30.67 20.02 6.18
C ASN A 208 30.06 20.87 7.30
N PHE A 209 28.80 20.67 7.71
CA PHE A 209 28.19 21.49 8.78
C PHE A 209 28.98 21.35 10.10
N LYS A 210 28.95 22.41 10.93
CA LYS A 210 29.57 22.38 12.26
C LYS A 210 28.61 21.69 13.24
N PRO A 211 29.10 20.86 14.19
CA PRO A 211 28.24 20.23 15.20
C PRO A 211 27.29 21.21 15.92
N GLN A 212 27.70 22.44 16.11
CA GLN A 212 26.85 23.49 16.70
C GLN A 212 25.62 23.81 15.83
N THR A 213 25.74 23.79 14.50
CA THR A 213 24.60 24.05 13.58
C THR A 213 23.48 22.99 13.75
N LEU A 214 23.85 21.72 13.97
CA LEU A 214 22.88 20.66 14.28
C LEU A 214 22.26 20.88 15.68
N ARG A 215 23.05 21.27 16.68
CA ARG A 215 22.55 21.58 18.00
C ARG A 215 21.60 22.76 17.99
N ASP A 216 21.93 23.81 17.24
CA ASP A 216 21.07 25.01 17.08
C ASP A 216 19.72 24.64 16.46
N TYR A 217 19.70 23.69 15.48
CA TYR A 217 18.46 23.16 14.91
C TYR A 217 17.65 22.37 15.95
N TYR A 218 18.30 21.47 16.68
CA TYR A 218 17.68 20.67 17.74
C TYR A 218 17.06 21.54 18.83
N GLU A 219 17.83 22.42 19.42
CA GLU A 219 17.38 23.34 20.50
C GLU A 219 16.28 24.30 20.06
N LYS A 220 16.28 24.71 18.78
CA LYS A 220 15.25 25.60 18.23
C LYS A 220 13.92 24.88 18.00
N TRP A 221 13.94 23.65 17.55
CA TRP A 221 12.75 22.98 17.00
C TRP A 221 12.24 21.79 17.81
N TYR A 222 13.11 21.04 18.52
CA TYR A 222 12.69 19.92 19.37
C TYR A 222 12.25 20.45 20.73
N ARG A 223 10.99 20.80 20.82
CA ARG A 223 10.39 21.41 21.99
C ARG A 223 8.97 20.89 22.24
N PRO A 224 8.50 20.87 23.49
CA PRO A 224 7.26 20.20 23.88
C PRO A 224 6.00 20.65 23.10
N ASP A 225 5.89 21.93 22.76
CA ASP A 225 4.70 22.45 22.05
C ASP A 225 4.57 21.96 20.60
N LEU A 226 5.62 21.39 20.02
CA LEU A 226 5.66 20.75 18.70
C LEU A 226 5.70 19.23 18.77
N GLN A 227 5.58 18.63 19.96
CA GLN A 227 5.72 17.19 20.19
C GLN A 227 4.42 16.53 20.61
N GLY A 228 4.18 15.31 20.10
CA GLY A 228 3.07 14.47 20.48
C GLY A 228 3.54 13.05 20.81
N ILE A 229 3.19 12.57 22.00
CA ILE A 229 3.46 11.18 22.43
C ILE A 229 2.21 10.33 22.17
N VAL A 230 2.41 9.16 21.58
CA VAL A 230 1.33 8.18 21.39
C VAL A 230 1.75 6.87 22.03
N VAL A 231 0.90 6.34 22.92
CA VAL A 231 1.11 5.03 23.56
C VAL A 231 -0.17 4.20 23.39
N VAL A 232 -0.05 3.10 22.66
CA VAL A 232 -1.16 2.18 22.42
C VAL A 232 -0.74 0.76 22.78
N GLY A 233 -1.54 0.05 23.57
CA GLY A 233 -1.22 -1.33 23.89
C GLY A 233 -1.97 -1.90 25.08
N ASP A 234 -1.52 -3.09 25.50
CA ASP A 234 -2.07 -3.77 26.67
C ASP A 234 -1.51 -3.19 27.95
N ILE A 235 -1.96 -1.99 28.28
CA ILE A 235 -1.41 -1.09 29.29
C ILE A 235 -2.50 -0.60 30.24
N ASP A 236 -2.08 -0.08 31.39
CA ASP A 236 -2.89 0.72 32.30
C ASP A 236 -2.80 2.21 31.88
N VAL A 237 -3.89 2.76 31.40
CA VAL A 237 -3.96 4.13 30.87
C VAL A 237 -3.63 5.18 31.94
N ASP A 238 -4.13 5.00 33.17
CA ASP A 238 -3.92 5.96 34.24
C ASP A 238 -2.46 5.92 34.74
N ALA A 239 -1.87 4.74 34.78
CA ALA A 239 -0.44 4.57 35.11
C ALA A 239 0.46 5.23 34.06
N ILE A 240 0.22 5.00 32.77
CA ILE A 240 0.96 5.63 31.67
C ILE A 240 0.81 7.15 31.71
N GLU A 241 -0.41 7.65 31.92
CA GLU A 241 -0.65 9.10 32.02
C GLU A 241 0.12 9.73 33.18
N ALA A 242 0.13 9.09 34.34
CA ALA A 242 0.87 9.55 35.49
C ALA A 242 2.40 9.57 35.24
N GLN A 243 2.92 8.58 34.53
CA GLN A 243 4.33 8.51 34.16
C GLN A 243 4.69 9.60 33.15
N ILE A 244 3.89 9.82 32.10
CA ILE A 244 4.11 10.89 31.12
C ILE A 244 4.12 12.24 31.84
N LYS A 245 3.13 12.52 32.70
CA LYS A 245 3.07 13.75 33.49
C LYS A 245 4.31 13.93 34.37
N LYS A 246 4.78 12.86 35.00
CA LYS A 246 5.97 12.92 35.89
C LYS A 246 7.26 13.14 35.09
N MET A 247 7.44 12.45 33.95
CA MET A 247 8.71 12.45 33.23
C MET A 247 8.88 13.67 32.33
N PHE A 248 7.80 14.08 31.63
CA PHE A 248 7.87 15.11 30.59
C PHE A 248 7.55 16.54 31.11
N SER A 249 7.08 16.69 32.34
CA SER A 249 6.85 18.02 32.94
C SER A 249 8.12 18.74 33.36
N ASP A 250 9.25 18.05 33.40
CA ASP A 250 10.56 18.65 33.72
C ASP A 250 11.18 19.35 32.48
N ILE A 251 10.72 18.99 31.26
CA ILE A 251 11.17 19.68 30.06
C ILE A 251 10.57 21.09 30.04
N PRO A 252 11.40 22.15 30.02
CA PRO A 252 10.88 23.51 30.12
C PRO A 252 10.16 23.95 28.85
N ALA A 253 9.05 24.67 29.01
CA ALA A 253 8.48 25.43 27.89
C ALA A 253 9.47 26.51 27.44
N GLN A 254 9.57 26.70 26.11
CA GLN A 254 10.45 27.75 25.58
C GLN A 254 9.71 29.09 25.46
N PRO A 255 9.96 30.07 26.36
CA PRO A 255 9.38 31.41 26.20
C PRO A 255 9.95 32.07 24.94
N ASN A 256 9.11 32.72 24.17
CA ASN A 256 9.47 33.35 22.89
C ASN A 256 10.04 32.38 21.83
N ALA A 257 9.59 31.15 21.83
CA ALA A 257 9.97 30.17 20.84
C ALA A 257 9.70 30.66 19.40
N ALA A 258 10.54 30.25 18.46
CA ALA A 258 10.34 30.53 17.05
C ALA A 258 8.99 29.98 16.59
N LYS A 259 8.21 30.80 15.88
CA LYS A 259 6.94 30.35 15.33
C LYS A 259 7.19 29.28 14.28
N ARG A 260 6.46 28.17 14.37
CA ARG A 260 6.41 27.18 13.31
C ARG A 260 5.54 27.76 12.20
N GLU A 261 6.15 28.07 11.08
CA GLU A 261 5.47 28.67 9.92
C GLU A 261 5.00 27.57 8.95
N TYR A 262 3.84 27.81 8.34
CA TYR A 262 3.32 27.04 7.21
C TYR A 262 3.48 27.89 5.95
N TYR A 263 4.25 27.38 5.00
CA TYR A 263 4.63 28.13 3.81
C TYR A 263 3.57 27.96 2.70
N PRO A 264 3.07 29.05 2.09
CA PRO A 264 2.08 28.94 1.04
C PRO A 264 2.70 28.39 -0.26
N VAL A 265 1.85 27.76 -1.07
CA VAL A 265 2.15 27.36 -2.44
C VAL A 265 1.48 28.32 -3.39
N ASN A 266 2.25 28.85 -4.35
CA ASN A 266 1.75 29.84 -5.31
C ASN A 266 0.77 29.21 -6.30
N ASP A 267 -0.29 29.95 -6.65
CA ASP A 267 -1.15 29.62 -7.77
C ASP A 267 -0.48 29.94 -9.11
N ASN A 268 -0.85 29.21 -10.16
CA ASN A 268 -0.41 29.47 -11.52
C ASN A 268 -1.60 29.60 -12.48
N LYS A 269 -1.55 30.62 -13.36
CA LYS A 269 -2.56 30.82 -14.41
C LYS A 269 -2.32 29.93 -15.61
N GLU A 270 -1.07 29.88 -16.05
CA GLU A 270 -0.65 29.01 -17.15
C GLU A 270 -0.16 27.67 -16.61
N PRO A 271 -0.38 26.56 -17.33
CA PRO A 271 0.10 25.26 -16.92
C PRO A 271 1.63 25.23 -16.76
N ILE A 272 2.11 24.72 -15.63
CA ILE A 272 3.52 24.39 -15.42
C ILE A 272 3.75 23.00 -16.01
N VAL A 273 4.72 22.86 -16.91
CA VAL A 273 5.04 21.56 -17.52
C VAL A 273 6.53 21.29 -17.37
N LEU A 274 6.88 20.09 -16.92
CA LEU A 274 8.23 19.57 -16.84
C LEU A 274 8.31 18.24 -17.57
N VAL A 275 9.26 18.11 -18.49
CA VAL A 275 9.57 16.84 -19.15
C VAL A 275 11.02 16.49 -18.83
N TYR A 276 11.24 15.34 -18.18
CA TYR A 276 12.56 14.88 -17.76
C TYR A 276 12.82 13.46 -18.26
N GLN A 277 14.07 13.20 -18.65
CA GLN A 277 14.52 11.88 -19.09
C GLN A 277 15.67 11.41 -18.23
N ASP A 278 15.70 10.11 -17.93
CA ASP A 278 16.78 9.48 -17.17
C ASP A 278 17.10 8.10 -17.74
N LYS A 279 18.37 7.74 -17.78
CA LYS A 279 18.86 6.46 -18.35
C LYS A 279 18.45 5.24 -17.51
N GLU A 280 18.18 5.43 -16.24
CA GLU A 280 17.75 4.35 -15.32
C GLU A 280 16.23 4.27 -15.22
N GLN A 281 15.51 5.21 -15.84
CA GLN A 281 14.06 5.15 -15.90
C GLN A 281 13.60 4.08 -16.90
N SER A 282 12.66 3.24 -16.46
CA SER A 282 12.22 2.09 -17.24
C SER A 282 10.93 2.31 -18.03
N ASN A 283 10.14 3.32 -17.68
CA ASN A 283 8.84 3.61 -18.32
C ASN A 283 8.61 5.12 -18.41
N VAL A 284 7.63 5.50 -19.23
CA VAL A 284 7.15 6.88 -19.29
C VAL A 284 5.96 7.01 -18.34
N GLN A 285 6.10 7.89 -17.35
CA GLN A 285 5.01 8.24 -16.45
C GLN A 285 4.77 9.73 -16.42
N ALA A 286 3.50 10.13 -16.31
CA ALA A 286 3.12 11.51 -16.12
C ALA A 286 2.27 11.65 -14.86
N LEU A 287 2.53 12.73 -14.11
CA LEU A 287 1.75 13.23 -12.98
C LEU A 287 1.06 14.50 -13.44
N ILE A 288 -0.24 14.60 -13.28
CA ILE A 288 -1.05 15.75 -13.67
C ILE A 288 -1.78 16.24 -12.45
N PHE A 289 -1.38 17.38 -11.92
CA PHE A 289 -1.94 17.98 -10.72
C PHE A 289 -2.89 19.10 -11.09
N ASN A 290 -4.06 19.13 -10.49
CA ASN A 290 -4.97 20.26 -10.45
C ASN A 290 -4.99 20.77 -9.01
N LYS A 291 -4.20 21.80 -8.70
CA LYS A 291 -4.07 22.32 -7.34
C LYS A 291 -5.36 23.03 -6.89
N HIS A 292 -5.72 22.80 -5.65
CA HIS A 292 -6.79 23.51 -4.96
C HIS A 292 -6.41 23.80 -3.49
N GLU A 293 -7.23 24.54 -2.79
CA GLU A 293 -6.96 24.88 -1.40
C GLU A 293 -7.10 23.66 -0.50
N ALA A 294 -6.13 23.46 0.38
CA ALA A 294 -6.23 22.48 1.46
C ALA A 294 -7.33 22.88 2.45
N THR A 295 -8.01 21.91 3.03
CA THR A 295 -8.99 22.19 4.07
C THR A 295 -8.29 22.76 5.30
N PRO A 296 -8.71 23.96 5.80
CA PRO A 296 -8.11 24.53 7.00
C PRO A 296 -8.23 23.62 8.21
N ASP A 297 -7.18 23.54 9.00
CA ASP A 297 -7.10 22.65 10.18
C ASP A 297 -8.28 22.79 11.15
N GLU A 298 -8.77 24.01 11.34
CA GLU A 298 -9.92 24.29 12.20
C GLU A 298 -11.26 23.74 11.65
N GLN A 299 -11.35 23.40 10.39
CA GLN A 299 -12.53 22.83 9.73
C GLN A 299 -12.50 21.30 9.63
N LYS A 300 -11.34 20.69 9.81
CA LYS A 300 -11.18 19.22 9.75
C LYS A 300 -11.97 18.50 10.88
N GLY A 301 -12.22 19.19 11.99
CA GLY A 301 -13.05 18.67 13.08
C GLY A 301 -14.56 18.69 12.83
N ASP A 302 -15.06 19.21 11.71
CA ASP A 302 -16.48 19.36 11.41
C ASP A 302 -17.02 18.23 10.49
N MET A 303 -18.31 17.93 10.63
CA MET A 303 -18.99 16.92 9.80
C MET A 303 -18.87 17.20 8.28
N GLY A 304 -18.66 18.46 7.90
CA GLY A 304 -18.39 18.86 6.50
C GLY A 304 -17.16 18.17 5.92
N TYR A 305 -16.12 18.06 6.69
CA TYR A 305 -14.88 17.38 6.27
C TYR A 305 -15.10 15.88 6.02
N LEU A 306 -15.87 15.22 6.88
CA LEU A 306 -16.23 13.81 6.70
C LEU A 306 -17.03 13.58 5.41
N VAL A 307 -17.96 14.48 5.11
CA VAL A 307 -18.73 14.45 3.84
C VAL A 307 -17.83 14.70 2.63
N GLN A 308 -16.89 15.64 2.73
CA GLN A 308 -15.92 15.93 1.68
C GLN A 308 -15.05 14.71 1.38
N ASN A 309 -14.46 14.10 2.40
CA ASN A 309 -13.62 12.90 2.26
C ASN A 309 -14.39 11.72 1.65
N TYR A 310 -15.64 11.50 2.11
CA TYR A 310 -16.53 10.51 1.53
C TYR A 310 -16.75 10.79 0.02
N ALA A 311 -17.11 12.02 -0.34
CA ALA A 311 -17.40 12.38 -1.73
C ALA A 311 -16.15 12.27 -2.62
N THR A 312 -15.01 12.75 -2.17
CA THR A 312 -13.73 12.68 -2.91
C THR A 312 -13.30 11.24 -3.12
N THR A 313 -13.43 10.38 -2.11
CA THR A 313 -13.13 8.95 -2.23
C THR A 313 -14.01 8.29 -3.29
N LEU A 314 -15.31 8.57 -3.32
CA LEU A 314 -16.21 7.99 -4.32
C LEU A 314 -15.95 8.53 -5.72
N ILE A 315 -15.64 9.82 -5.88
CA ILE A 315 -15.26 10.43 -7.16
C ILE A 315 -14.06 9.69 -7.76
N ASN A 316 -13.00 9.51 -6.96
CA ASN A 316 -11.80 8.80 -7.40
C ASN A 316 -12.10 7.33 -7.73
N ASN A 317 -12.88 6.63 -6.91
CA ASN A 317 -13.26 5.23 -7.16
C ASN A 317 -14.04 5.08 -8.48
N MET A 318 -15.01 5.96 -8.76
CA MET A 318 -15.79 5.91 -10.00
C MET A 318 -14.92 6.25 -11.22
N LEU A 319 -14.07 7.26 -11.13
CA LEU A 319 -13.19 7.61 -12.24
C LEU A 319 -12.13 6.53 -12.50
N ASN A 320 -11.55 5.97 -11.45
CA ASN A 320 -10.59 4.87 -11.55
C ASN A 320 -11.21 3.61 -12.18
N ALA A 321 -12.49 3.32 -11.89
CA ALA A 321 -13.20 2.25 -12.55
C ALA A 321 -13.31 2.49 -14.09
N ARG A 322 -13.65 3.71 -14.53
CA ARG A 322 -13.66 4.06 -15.97
C ARG A 322 -12.27 3.93 -16.60
N LEU A 323 -11.23 4.39 -15.91
CA LEU A 323 -9.85 4.28 -16.40
C LEU A 323 -9.41 2.81 -16.53
N ASN A 324 -9.83 1.96 -15.61
CA ASN A 324 -9.54 0.52 -15.64
C ASN A 324 -10.28 -0.21 -16.78
N GLU A 325 -11.52 0.18 -17.13
CA GLU A 325 -12.23 -0.36 -18.28
C GLU A 325 -11.44 -0.16 -19.59
N LEU A 326 -10.80 1.01 -19.77
CA LEU A 326 -9.98 1.30 -20.95
C LEU A 326 -8.73 0.43 -21.04
N VAL A 327 -8.21 -0.01 -19.93
CA VAL A 327 -7.06 -0.93 -19.88
C VAL A 327 -7.42 -2.32 -20.41
N GLN A 328 -8.69 -2.72 -20.36
CA GLN A 328 -9.15 -4.04 -20.82
C GLN A 328 -9.45 -4.09 -22.33
N THR A 329 -9.34 -2.98 -23.05
CA THR A 329 -9.54 -2.95 -24.52
C THR A 329 -8.36 -3.59 -25.25
N ALA A 330 -8.58 -4.13 -26.46
CA ALA A 330 -7.55 -4.80 -27.26
C ALA A 330 -6.28 -3.96 -27.49
N ASN A 331 -6.44 -2.65 -27.62
CA ASN A 331 -5.34 -1.70 -27.76
C ASN A 331 -5.47 -0.60 -26.70
N PRO A 332 -5.08 -0.87 -25.44
CA PRO A 332 -5.25 0.08 -24.36
C PRO A 332 -4.44 1.37 -24.61
N PRO A 333 -5.00 2.55 -24.26
CA PRO A 333 -4.34 3.83 -24.52
C PRO A 333 -3.11 4.04 -23.64
N TYR A 334 -3.00 3.34 -22.53
CA TYR A 334 -1.91 3.38 -21.56
C TYR A 334 -1.72 2.00 -20.91
N ILE A 335 -0.67 1.85 -20.12
CA ILE A 335 -0.40 0.63 -19.34
C ILE A 335 -1.20 0.67 -18.03
N TYR A 336 -1.26 1.84 -17.39
CA TYR A 336 -1.95 2.09 -16.13
C TYR A 336 -2.35 3.56 -16.05
N ALA A 337 -3.50 3.85 -15.47
CA ALA A 337 -3.90 5.20 -15.07
C ALA A 337 -4.75 5.16 -13.80
N ALA A 338 -4.62 6.19 -12.97
CA ALA A 338 -5.43 6.37 -11.77
C ALA A 338 -5.52 7.85 -11.37
N THR A 339 -6.51 8.16 -10.52
CA THR A 339 -6.64 9.47 -9.89
C THR A 339 -6.74 9.34 -8.37
N TYR A 340 -6.32 10.37 -7.67
CA TYR A 340 -6.48 10.55 -6.24
C TYR A 340 -6.49 12.04 -5.90
N ASP A 341 -6.92 12.37 -4.69
CA ASP A 341 -6.92 13.72 -4.17
C ASP A 341 -6.21 13.71 -2.81
N ASP A 342 -5.14 14.51 -2.67
CA ASP A 342 -4.25 14.52 -1.51
C ASP A 342 -3.40 15.79 -1.52
N ASP A 343 -2.49 15.95 -0.57
CA ASP A 343 -1.49 17.01 -0.54
C ASP A 343 -0.83 17.20 -1.91
N PHE A 344 -0.62 18.45 -2.31
CA PHE A 344 0.13 18.74 -3.54
C PHE A 344 1.58 18.33 -3.37
N PHE A 345 1.86 17.11 -3.73
CA PHE A 345 3.14 16.41 -3.67
C PHE A 345 3.73 16.30 -2.26
N VAL A 346 4.27 17.41 -1.70
CA VAL A 346 4.90 17.46 -0.37
C VAL A 346 4.38 18.63 0.48
N ALA A 347 3.40 19.36 0.00
CA ALA A 347 3.01 20.63 0.60
C ALA A 347 1.69 20.51 1.37
N LYS A 348 1.74 20.50 2.70
CA LYS A 348 0.56 20.52 3.58
C LYS A 348 -0.40 21.70 3.42
N THR A 349 0.02 22.76 2.70
CA THR A 349 -0.74 23.99 2.56
C THR A 349 -1.49 24.10 1.23
N LYS A 350 -1.44 23.04 0.43
CA LYS A 350 -2.09 22.98 -0.88
C LYS A 350 -2.40 21.54 -1.23
N ASP A 351 -3.63 21.25 -1.60
CA ASP A 351 -4.05 19.96 -2.11
C ASP A 351 -4.02 19.92 -3.63
N ALA A 352 -4.12 18.73 -4.20
CA ALA A 352 -4.25 18.55 -5.63
C ALA A 352 -5.04 17.30 -5.99
N PHE A 353 -6.03 17.49 -6.87
CA PHE A 353 -6.58 16.36 -7.60
C PHE A 353 -5.55 15.92 -8.65
N THR A 354 -5.02 14.71 -8.45
CA THR A 354 -3.87 14.20 -9.19
C THR A 354 -4.26 13.04 -10.09
N GLY A 355 -3.90 13.13 -11.36
CA GLY A 355 -3.95 12.03 -12.31
C GLY A 355 -2.54 11.45 -12.52
N VAL A 356 -2.44 10.13 -12.50
CA VAL A 356 -1.21 9.38 -12.80
C VAL A 356 -1.44 8.55 -14.05
N VAL A 357 -0.51 8.56 -15.01
CA VAL A 357 -0.56 7.68 -16.16
C VAL A 357 0.81 7.10 -16.47
N VAL A 358 0.87 5.79 -16.66
CA VAL A 358 2.03 5.08 -17.21
C VAL A 358 1.74 4.82 -18.68
N CYS A 359 2.46 5.52 -19.54
CA CYS A 359 2.23 5.53 -20.98
C CYS A 359 2.93 4.39 -21.70
N LYS A 360 2.38 4.00 -22.83
CA LYS A 360 3.11 3.22 -23.84
C LYS A 360 4.10 4.16 -24.55
N GLU A 361 5.30 3.68 -24.81
CA GLU A 361 6.35 4.51 -25.43
C GLU A 361 6.04 4.98 -26.85
N ASP A 362 5.24 4.20 -27.59
CA ASP A 362 4.75 4.53 -28.93
C ASP A 362 3.48 5.40 -28.95
N ALA A 363 2.92 5.72 -27.77
CA ALA A 363 1.66 6.43 -27.65
C ALA A 363 1.58 7.35 -26.40
N ILE A 364 2.68 8.04 -26.06
CA ILE A 364 2.79 8.85 -24.82
C ILE A 364 1.70 9.93 -24.79
N GLU A 365 1.60 10.75 -25.85
CA GLU A 365 0.63 11.83 -25.93
C GLU A 365 -0.81 11.32 -25.85
N ASN A 366 -1.09 10.17 -26.50
CA ASN A 366 -2.41 9.55 -26.44
C ASN A 366 -2.78 9.05 -25.04
N GLY A 367 -1.82 8.48 -24.31
CA GLY A 367 -2.04 8.05 -22.92
C GLY A 367 -2.41 9.24 -22.01
N ILE A 368 -1.64 10.32 -22.08
CA ILE A 368 -1.90 11.56 -21.35
C ILE A 368 -3.24 12.18 -21.77
N ALA A 369 -3.49 12.30 -23.08
CA ALA A 369 -4.73 12.85 -23.59
C ALA A 369 -5.96 12.02 -23.17
N THR A 370 -5.84 10.70 -23.09
CA THR A 370 -6.95 9.84 -22.67
C THR A 370 -7.28 10.01 -21.17
N LEU A 371 -6.28 10.06 -20.30
CA LEU A 371 -6.52 10.38 -18.89
C LEU A 371 -7.21 11.75 -18.74
N LEU A 372 -6.70 12.77 -19.39
CA LEU A 372 -7.29 14.12 -19.39
C LEU A 372 -8.72 14.14 -19.96
N ARG A 373 -8.98 13.36 -21.01
CA ARG A 373 -10.32 13.25 -21.64
C ARG A 373 -11.34 12.62 -20.70
N GLU A 374 -10.98 11.55 -19.99
CA GLU A 374 -11.88 10.92 -19.01
C GLU A 374 -12.12 11.81 -17.79
N THR A 375 -11.09 12.50 -17.32
CA THR A 375 -11.22 13.51 -16.26
C THR A 375 -12.14 14.66 -16.69
N GLU A 376 -11.96 15.20 -17.90
CA GLU A 376 -12.79 16.25 -18.47
C GLU A 376 -14.22 15.77 -18.74
N ARG A 377 -14.40 14.52 -19.18
CA ARG A 377 -15.72 13.88 -19.33
C ARG A 377 -16.47 13.83 -17.99
N ALA A 378 -15.77 13.42 -16.91
CA ALA A 378 -16.34 13.42 -15.57
C ALA A 378 -16.68 14.84 -15.11
N ARG A 379 -15.84 15.84 -15.41
CA ARG A 379 -16.11 17.25 -15.09
C ARG A 379 -17.35 17.78 -15.82
N GLN A 380 -17.51 17.49 -17.12
CA GLN A 380 -18.62 18.02 -17.94
C GLN A 380 -19.96 17.33 -17.70
N PHE A 381 -19.96 16.00 -17.57
CA PHE A 381 -21.16 15.19 -17.55
C PHE A 381 -21.41 14.50 -16.22
N GLY A 382 -20.43 14.49 -15.31
CA GLY A 382 -20.51 13.82 -14.03
C GLY A 382 -20.49 12.29 -14.11
N PHE A 383 -20.93 11.67 -13.04
CA PHE A 383 -21.09 10.23 -12.86
C PHE A 383 -22.57 9.87 -12.91
N THR A 384 -22.87 8.61 -13.29
CA THR A 384 -24.22 8.07 -13.33
C THR A 384 -24.66 7.58 -11.96
N GLU A 385 -25.98 7.44 -11.75
CA GLU A 385 -26.54 6.85 -10.52
C GLU A 385 -26.05 5.40 -10.28
N THR A 386 -25.83 4.64 -11.35
CA THR A 386 -25.39 3.25 -11.25
C THR A 386 -23.94 3.15 -10.80
N GLU A 387 -23.03 4.00 -11.32
CA GLU A 387 -21.66 4.11 -10.83
C GLU A 387 -21.62 4.50 -9.36
N TYR A 388 -22.39 5.54 -9.00
CA TYR A 388 -22.47 6.03 -7.63
C TYR A 388 -23.00 4.97 -6.66
N ASN A 389 -24.04 4.26 -7.03
CA ASN A 389 -24.62 3.22 -6.18
C ASN A 389 -23.64 2.07 -5.93
N ARG A 390 -22.83 1.68 -6.93
CA ARG A 390 -21.79 0.68 -6.77
C ARG A 390 -20.65 1.18 -5.87
N ALA A 391 -20.13 2.38 -6.14
CA ALA A 391 -19.05 2.97 -5.35
C ALA A 391 -19.48 3.15 -3.87
N ARG A 392 -20.72 3.60 -3.64
CA ARG A 392 -21.30 3.72 -2.31
C ARG A 392 -21.46 2.35 -1.61
N ALA A 393 -21.95 1.34 -2.33
CA ALA A 393 -22.09 -0.01 -1.76
C ALA A 393 -20.73 -0.58 -1.36
N GLU A 394 -19.71 -0.37 -2.18
CA GLU A 394 -18.35 -0.81 -1.90
C GLU A 394 -17.74 -0.07 -0.70
N TYR A 395 -17.91 1.24 -0.62
CA TYR A 395 -17.44 2.04 0.52
C TYR A 395 -18.11 1.60 1.84
N LEU A 396 -19.44 1.44 1.82
CA LEU A 396 -20.20 0.98 2.99
C LEU A 396 -19.82 -0.44 3.42
N ARG A 397 -19.53 -1.32 2.46
CA ARG A 397 -19.03 -2.67 2.73
C ARG A 397 -17.64 -2.64 3.42
N GLN A 398 -16.73 -1.79 2.95
CA GLN A 398 -15.41 -1.64 3.58
C GLN A 398 -15.54 -1.12 5.02
N LEU A 399 -16.39 -0.12 5.21
CA LEU A 399 -16.68 0.45 6.53
C LEU A 399 -17.34 -0.57 7.47
N GLU A 400 -18.30 -1.38 6.96
CA GLU A 400 -18.90 -2.49 7.72
C GLU A 400 -17.85 -3.52 8.14
N SER A 401 -16.93 -3.88 7.24
CA SER A 401 -15.84 -4.80 7.57
C SER A 401 -14.91 -4.23 8.65
N ALA A 402 -14.54 -2.96 8.57
CA ALA A 402 -13.75 -2.29 9.59
C ALA A 402 -14.47 -2.24 10.94
N TYR A 403 -15.80 -1.99 10.95
CA TYR A 403 -16.62 -2.02 12.14
C TYR A 403 -16.71 -3.42 12.75
N ASN A 404 -16.88 -4.46 11.94
CA ASN A 404 -16.91 -5.85 12.40
C ASN A 404 -15.57 -6.29 13.00
N GLU A 405 -14.45 -5.79 12.46
CA GLU A 405 -13.09 -6.09 12.92
C GLU A 405 -12.59 -5.19 14.07
N ARG A 406 -13.38 -4.25 14.59
CA ARG A 406 -12.96 -3.23 15.58
C ARG A 406 -12.27 -3.80 16.81
N ASP A 407 -12.69 -4.98 17.29
CA ASP A 407 -12.11 -5.64 18.46
C ASP A 407 -10.84 -6.45 18.11
N LYS A 408 -10.47 -6.51 16.84
CA LYS A 408 -9.30 -7.21 16.30
C LYS A 408 -8.25 -6.25 15.70
N ARG A 409 -8.52 -4.94 15.75
CA ARG A 409 -7.56 -3.91 15.28
C ARG A 409 -6.27 -3.95 16.08
N LYS A 410 -5.15 -3.88 15.37
CA LYS A 410 -3.81 -3.87 15.98
C LYS A 410 -3.48 -2.49 16.57
N ASN A 411 -2.50 -2.46 17.47
CA ASN A 411 -1.99 -1.22 18.06
C ASN A 411 -1.57 -0.21 16.98
N GLU A 412 -0.82 -0.65 15.98
CA GLU A 412 -0.30 0.16 14.88
C GLU A 412 -1.39 0.97 14.17
N GLU A 413 -2.56 0.36 13.89
CA GLU A 413 -3.68 1.03 13.24
C GLU A 413 -4.25 2.22 14.04
N TYR A 414 -4.20 2.15 15.37
CA TYR A 414 -4.60 3.27 16.24
C TYR A 414 -3.49 4.31 16.37
N VAL A 415 -2.24 3.87 16.38
CA VAL A 415 -1.10 4.78 16.42
C VAL A 415 -1.12 5.69 15.20
N ASP A 416 -1.32 5.12 14.00
CA ASP A 416 -1.38 5.87 12.75
C ASP A 416 -2.49 6.95 12.78
N GLU A 417 -3.68 6.61 13.29
CA GLU A 417 -4.76 7.59 13.46
C GLU A 417 -4.35 8.75 14.39
N TYR A 418 -3.72 8.44 15.54
CA TYR A 418 -3.38 9.47 16.53
C TYR A 418 -2.19 10.31 16.10
N VAL A 419 -1.22 9.72 15.39
CA VAL A 419 -0.12 10.47 14.78
C VAL A 419 -0.65 11.44 13.74
N ARG A 420 -1.57 11.01 12.85
CA ARG A 420 -2.21 11.89 11.86
C ARG A 420 -3.09 12.96 12.52
N HIS A 421 -3.82 12.61 13.59
CA HIS A 421 -4.55 13.63 14.35
C HIS A 421 -3.63 14.68 14.95
N PHE A 422 -2.52 14.28 15.55
CA PHE A 422 -1.54 15.23 16.10
C PHE A 422 -0.91 16.09 15.02
N LEU A 423 -0.46 15.51 13.91
CA LEU A 423 0.32 16.20 12.89
C LEU A 423 -0.57 17.04 11.95
N ASP A 424 -1.74 16.53 11.57
CA ASP A 424 -2.56 17.07 10.48
C ASP A 424 -3.98 17.47 10.91
N ASN A 425 -4.29 17.34 12.19
CA ASN A 425 -5.64 17.53 12.76
C ASN A 425 -6.73 16.63 12.12
N GLU A 426 -6.34 15.47 11.56
CA GLU A 426 -7.29 14.50 11.03
C GLU A 426 -8.26 14.03 12.13
N PRO A 427 -9.56 13.94 11.87
CA PRO A 427 -10.52 13.53 12.90
C PRO A 427 -10.34 12.08 13.32
N ILE A 428 -10.55 11.81 14.59
CA ILE A 428 -10.49 10.47 15.19
C ILE A 428 -11.81 10.08 15.85
N PRO A 429 -12.89 9.89 15.07
CA PRO A 429 -14.18 9.56 15.60
C PRO A 429 -14.24 8.18 16.29
N GLY A 430 -13.31 7.30 15.96
CA GLY A 430 -13.41 5.87 16.20
C GLY A 430 -14.43 5.22 15.27
N ILE A 431 -14.17 3.96 14.93
CA ILE A 431 -14.94 3.24 13.90
C ILE A 431 -16.43 3.12 14.21
N GLU A 432 -16.84 3.06 15.49
CA GLU A 432 -18.25 2.97 15.88
C GLU A 432 -19.01 4.24 15.51
N ASN A 433 -18.41 5.41 15.75
CA ASN A 433 -19.02 6.68 15.38
C ASN A 433 -18.98 6.88 13.86
N GLU A 434 -17.86 6.60 13.21
CA GLU A 434 -17.72 6.71 11.77
C GLU A 434 -18.74 5.84 11.04
N TYR A 435 -18.86 4.56 11.44
CA TYR A 435 -19.84 3.63 10.89
C TYR A 435 -21.27 4.15 11.04
N ALA A 436 -21.63 4.65 12.24
CA ALA A 436 -22.96 5.18 12.50
C ALA A 436 -23.25 6.44 11.67
N ILE A 437 -22.29 7.36 11.60
CA ILE A 437 -22.40 8.63 10.86
C ILE A 437 -22.53 8.37 9.37
N ILE A 438 -21.61 7.63 8.80
CA ILE A 438 -21.57 7.40 7.34
C ILE A 438 -22.81 6.63 6.86
N ASN A 439 -23.26 5.59 7.59
CA ASN A 439 -24.52 4.89 7.25
C ASN A 439 -25.75 5.80 7.29
N GLN A 440 -25.72 6.86 8.08
CA GLN A 440 -26.81 7.83 8.15
C GLN A 440 -26.73 8.86 7.03
N ILE A 441 -25.53 9.37 6.69
CA ILE A 441 -25.38 10.46 5.71
C ILE A 441 -25.29 9.98 4.27
N ALA A 442 -24.63 8.84 4.00
CA ALA A 442 -24.40 8.34 2.63
C ALA A 442 -25.68 8.18 1.80
N PRO A 443 -26.82 7.68 2.34
CA PRO A 443 -28.07 7.61 1.58
C PRO A 443 -28.67 8.99 1.24
N ALA A 444 -28.30 10.04 1.98
CA ALA A 444 -28.83 11.38 1.79
C ALA A 444 -28.00 12.23 0.80
N ILE A 445 -26.81 11.77 0.43
CA ILE A 445 -25.94 12.48 -0.52
C ILE A 445 -26.30 12.03 -1.94
N PRO A 446 -26.83 12.91 -2.81
CA PRO A 446 -27.13 12.55 -4.20
C PRO A 446 -25.87 12.59 -5.07
N VAL A 447 -25.84 11.82 -6.17
CA VAL A 447 -24.74 11.85 -7.15
C VAL A 447 -24.49 13.25 -7.70
N ALA A 448 -25.52 14.08 -7.78
CA ALA A 448 -25.40 15.47 -8.24
C ALA A 448 -24.44 16.31 -7.37
N ALA A 449 -24.34 16.03 -6.06
CA ALA A 449 -23.40 16.72 -5.17
C ALA A 449 -21.95 16.34 -5.51
N LEU A 450 -21.69 15.07 -5.77
CA LEU A 450 -20.36 14.60 -6.21
C LEU A 450 -19.99 15.18 -7.58
N ASN A 451 -20.98 15.29 -8.48
CA ASN A 451 -20.76 15.87 -9.80
C ASN A 451 -20.38 17.36 -9.72
N GLN A 452 -20.99 18.11 -8.81
CA GLN A 452 -20.58 19.50 -8.55
C GLN A 452 -19.17 19.58 -7.96
N MET A 453 -18.82 18.69 -7.04
CA MET A 453 -17.48 18.62 -6.47
C MET A 453 -16.42 18.28 -7.53
N MET A 454 -16.70 17.34 -8.43
CA MET A 454 -15.82 17.00 -9.55
C MET A 454 -15.52 18.21 -10.44
N GLN A 455 -16.50 19.09 -10.66
CA GLN A 455 -16.30 20.34 -11.41
C GLN A 455 -15.37 21.31 -10.68
N ALA A 456 -15.33 21.29 -9.33
CA ALA A 456 -14.47 22.15 -8.53
C ALA A 456 -13.03 21.62 -8.45
N LEU A 457 -12.85 20.28 -8.44
CA LEU A 457 -11.53 19.64 -8.38
C LEU A 457 -10.71 19.82 -9.66
N VAL A 458 -11.34 19.93 -10.82
CA VAL A 458 -10.66 20.09 -12.12
C VAL A 458 -10.93 21.47 -12.68
N THR A 459 -9.99 22.38 -12.49
CA THR A 459 -10.08 23.79 -12.89
C THR A 459 -9.30 24.09 -14.18
N ASP A 460 -9.48 25.30 -14.70
CA ASP A 460 -8.76 25.77 -15.89
C ASP A 460 -7.40 26.41 -15.57
N SER A 461 -7.11 26.64 -14.30
CA SER A 461 -5.85 27.15 -13.77
C SER A 461 -5.25 26.16 -12.77
N ASN A 462 -4.10 26.50 -12.20
CA ASN A 462 -3.44 25.68 -11.18
C ASN A 462 -3.03 24.29 -11.64
N GLN A 463 -2.78 24.10 -12.93
CA GLN A 463 -2.36 22.83 -13.50
C GLN A 463 -0.85 22.69 -13.52
N VAL A 464 -0.35 21.54 -13.10
CA VAL A 464 1.06 21.15 -13.16
C VAL A 464 1.16 19.77 -13.80
N VAL A 465 2.04 19.62 -14.79
CA VAL A 465 2.29 18.33 -15.45
C VAL A 465 3.76 18.01 -15.35
N ALA A 466 4.09 16.89 -14.74
CA ALA A 466 5.45 16.41 -14.57
C ALA A 466 5.60 15.04 -15.25
N ILE A 467 6.51 14.94 -16.21
CA ILE A 467 6.70 13.73 -17.03
C ILE A 467 8.12 13.23 -16.84
N LEU A 468 8.24 11.96 -16.50
CA LEU A 468 9.50 11.24 -16.39
C LEU A 468 9.51 10.11 -17.41
N GLY A 469 10.56 10.01 -18.22
CA GLY A 469 10.71 8.96 -19.21
C GLY A 469 12.16 8.46 -19.35
N PRO A 470 12.35 7.32 -20.06
CA PRO A 470 13.66 6.81 -20.37
C PRO A 470 14.46 7.75 -21.27
N ASP A 471 15.76 7.93 -20.95
CA ASP A 471 16.74 8.52 -21.88
C ASP A 471 17.33 7.39 -22.75
N LYS A 472 16.65 7.07 -23.84
CA LYS A 472 17.07 6.02 -24.77
C LYS A 472 16.91 6.45 -26.22
N GLU A 473 17.77 5.91 -27.09
CA GLU A 473 17.74 6.18 -28.52
C GLU A 473 16.40 5.75 -29.14
N GLY A 474 15.82 6.62 -29.96
CA GLY A 474 14.57 6.38 -30.69
C GLY A 474 13.30 6.75 -29.93
N LEU A 475 13.33 6.95 -28.62
CA LEU A 475 12.17 7.44 -27.85
C LEU A 475 12.03 8.96 -28.04
N LYS A 476 10.85 9.37 -28.47
CA LYS A 476 10.48 10.79 -28.59
C LYS A 476 9.55 11.18 -27.45
N MET A 477 10.09 11.91 -26.49
CA MET A 477 9.27 12.53 -25.45
C MET A 477 8.50 13.72 -26.01
N PRO A 478 7.28 13.98 -25.50
CA PRO A 478 6.53 15.17 -25.86
C PRO A 478 7.27 16.43 -25.41
N THR A 479 7.10 17.50 -26.13
CA THR A 479 7.60 18.83 -25.69
C THR A 479 6.60 19.46 -24.71
N GLU A 480 7.06 20.44 -23.92
CA GLU A 480 6.18 21.19 -23.04
C GLU A 480 5.02 21.85 -23.80
N ASP A 481 5.30 22.41 -24.99
CA ASP A 481 4.28 23.01 -25.86
C ASP A 481 3.26 21.99 -26.38
N ALA A 482 3.70 20.76 -26.68
CA ALA A 482 2.80 19.68 -27.08
C ALA A 482 1.84 19.33 -25.94
N ILE A 483 2.33 19.26 -24.70
CA ILE A 483 1.50 18.99 -23.52
C ILE A 483 0.53 20.14 -23.26
N LYS A 484 0.99 21.39 -23.30
CA LYS A 484 0.12 22.58 -23.17
C LYS A 484 -0.98 22.59 -24.24
N LYS A 485 -0.63 22.18 -25.47
CA LYS A 485 -1.61 22.02 -26.55
C LYS A 485 -2.63 20.93 -26.25
N ILE A 486 -2.22 19.75 -25.76
CA ILE A 486 -3.12 18.67 -25.36
C ILE A 486 -4.10 19.14 -24.28
N LEU A 487 -3.62 19.80 -23.23
CA LEU A 487 -4.47 20.38 -22.18
C LEU A 487 -5.56 21.31 -22.76
N LYS A 488 -5.20 22.14 -23.72
CA LYS A 488 -6.12 23.07 -24.40
C LYS A 488 -7.10 22.33 -25.32
N ASP A 489 -6.62 21.40 -26.13
CA ASP A 489 -7.41 20.68 -27.11
C ASP A 489 -8.50 19.80 -26.44
N ILE A 490 -8.16 19.12 -25.35
CA ILE A 490 -9.11 18.30 -24.59
C ILE A 490 -10.26 19.15 -24.02
N LYS A 491 -9.97 20.34 -23.51
CA LYS A 491 -11.01 21.27 -23.02
C LYS A 491 -11.96 21.73 -24.14
N ALA A 492 -11.49 21.83 -25.37
CA ALA A 492 -12.28 22.21 -26.55
C ALA A 492 -12.94 21.01 -27.24
N GLU A 493 -12.61 19.78 -26.87
CA GLU A 493 -13.13 18.57 -27.49
C GLU A 493 -14.63 18.38 -27.17
N LYS A 494 -15.41 18.04 -28.17
CA LYS A 494 -16.83 17.68 -27.97
C LYS A 494 -16.93 16.26 -27.44
N LEU A 495 -17.00 16.15 -26.14
CA LEU A 495 -17.15 14.88 -25.45
C LEU A 495 -18.62 14.45 -25.41
N THR A 496 -18.84 13.17 -25.19
CA THR A 496 -20.15 12.58 -24.89
C THR A 496 -20.14 12.02 -23.48
N ALA A 497 -21.30 11.97 -22.83
CA ALA A 497 -21.43 11.38 -21.50
C ALA A 497 -20.98 9.91 -21.52
N TYR A 498 -20.43 9.48 -20.40
CA TYR A 498 -20.11 8.07 -20.19
C TYR A 498 -21.40 7.24 -20.15
N VAL A 499 -21.37 6.07 -20.77
CA VAL A 499 -22.48 5.12 -20.75
C VAL A 499 -22.06 3.91 -19.92
N ASP A 500 -22.66 3.79 -18.76
CA ASP A 500 -22.40 2.67 -17.85
C ASP A 500 -23.17 1.43 -18.32
N LYS A 501 -22.44 0.43 -18.79
CA LYS A 501 -23.02 -0.86 -19.15
C LYS A 501 -23.10 -1.72 -17.89
N VAL A 502 -24.29 -1.98 -17.42
CA VAL A 502 -24.56 -2.82 -16.25
C VAL A 502 -25.35 -4.04 -16.68
N SER A 503 -24.99 -5.21 -16.15
CA SER A 503 -25.79 -6.43 -16.27
C SER A 503 -26.61 -6.64 -15.00
N ASP A 504 -27.89 -6.90 -15.13
CA ASP A 504 -28.78 -7.27 -14.02
C ASP A 504 -28.82 -8.80 -13.80
N GLU A 505 -28.00 -9.57 -14.52
CA GLU A 505 -27.95 -11.02 -14.40
C GLU A 505 -27.31 -11.43 -13.07
N PRO A 506 -27.84 -12.45 -12.38
CA PRO A 506 -27.19 -13.01 -11.20
C PRO A 506 -25.88 -13.71 -11.60
N LEU A 507 -24.91 -13.77 -10.69
CA LEU A 507 -23.62 -14.42 -10.91
C LEU A 507 -23.79 -15.88 -11.43
N MET A 508 -24.79 -16.56 -10.94
CA MET A 508 -25.25 -17.86 -11.46
C MET A 508 -26.79 -17.86 -11.52
N ALA A 509 -27.35 -18.30 -12.67
CA ALA A 509 -28.80 -18.37 -12.86
C ALA A 509 -29.43 -19.49 -12.00
N GLU A 510 -28.74 -20.62 -11.87
CA GLU A 510 -29.16 -21.77 -11.05
C GLU A 510 -27.96 -22.32 -10.28
N ALA A 511 -28.16 -22.73 -9.04
CA ALA A 511 -27.16 -23.44 -8.27
C ALA A 511 -26.94 -24.87 -8.84
N PRO A 512 -25.70 -25.41 -8.76
CA PRO A 512 -25.40 -26.75 -9.27
C PRO A 512 -26.11 -27.82 -8.42
N LYS A 513 -26.40 -28.98 -9.01
CA LYS A 513 -27.17 -30.04 -8.35
C LYS A 513 -26.34 -31.31 -8.20
N GLY A 514 -26.51 -32.03 -7.11
CA GLY A 514 -26.08 -33.41 -6.98
C GLY A 514 -24.97 -33.70 -5.99
N GLY A 515 -24.28 -32.71 -5.47
CA GLY A 515 -23.23 -32.90 -4.45
C GLY A 515 -23.78 -33.34 -3.10
N LYS A 516 -23.06 -34.25 -2.41
CA LYS A 516 -23.41 -34.75 -1.06
C LYS A 516 -22.15 -34.91 -0.19
N ILE A 517 -22.31 -34.73 1.11
CA ILE A 517 -21.30 -35.11 2.10
C ILE A 517 -21.49 -36.66 2.35
N VAL A 518 -20.43 -37.41 2.13
CA VAL A 518 -20.45 -38.87 2.33
C VAL A 518 -19.77 -39.33 3.62
N SER A 519 -18.89 -38.51 4.18
CA SER A 519 -18.33 -38.73 5.51
C SER A 519 -17.96 -37.40 6.20
N GLU A 520 -18.00 -37.41 7.52
CA GLU A 520 -17.60 -36.34 8.41
C GLU A 520 -16.74 -36.88 9.54
N GLN A 521 -15.63 -36.22 9.85
CA GLN A 521 -14.71 -36.56 10.92
C GLN A 521 -14.23 -35.32 11.64
N THR A 522 -14.14 -35.36 12.97
CA THR A 522 -13.57 -34.31 13.78
C THR A 522 -12.17 -34.67 14.26
N ASP A 523 -11.26 -33.73 14.32
CA ASP A 523 -9.94 -33.87 14.93
C ASP A 523 -9.82 -32.87 16.07
N ASP A 524 -9.90 -33.34 17.30
CA ASP A 524 -9.85 -32.52 18.50
C ASP A 524 -8.46 -31.91 18.73
N THR A 525 -7.40 -32.54 18.20
CA THR A 525 -6.02 -32.04 18.34
C THR A 525 -5.83 -30.72 17.63
N PHE A 526 -6.38 -30.64 16.42
CA PHE A 526 -6.31 -29.42 15.60
C PHE A 526 -7.61 -28.59 15.63
N GLY A 527 -8.67 -29.08 16.26
CA GLY A 527 -10.00 -28.47 16.29
C GLY A 527 -10.56 -28.31 14.88
N THR A 528 -10.46 -29.32 14.04
CA THR A 528 -10.90 -29.28 12.64
C THR A 528 -12.03 -30.26 12.38
N THR A 529 -12.92 -29.93 11.43
CA THR A 529 -13.90 -30.81 10.84
C THR A 529 -13.48 -31.14 9.42
N THR A 530 -13.36 -32.44 9.11
CA THR A 530 -13.04 -32.92 7.76
C THR A 530 -14.28 -33.54 7.14
N LEU A 531 -14.65 -33.08 5.96
CA LEU A 531 -15.74 -33.62 5.14
C LEU A 531 -15.15 -34.31 3.91
N THR A 532 -15.74 -35.41 3.50
CA THR A 532 -15.50 -36.01 2.17
C THR A 532 -16.78 -35.87 1.36
N LEU A 533 -16.66 -35.39 0.14
CA LEU A 533 -17.79 -35.15 -0.75
C LEU A 533 -17.97 -36.35 -1.73
N SER A 534 -19.15 -36.42 -2.31
CA SER A 534 -19.51 -37.54 -3.22
C SER A 534 -18.65 -37.63 -4.49
N ASN A 535 -18.05 -36.51 -4.92
CA ASN A 535 -17.12 -36.43 -6.04
C ASN A 535 -15.64 -36.65 -5.66
N GLY A 536 -15.35 -37.03 -4.39
CA GLY A 536 -13.99 -37.30 -3.91
C GLY A 536 -13.30 -36.07 -3.26
N VAL A 537 -13.81 -34.86 -3.43
CA VAL A 537 -13.25 -33.65 -2.82
C VAL A 537 -13.18 -33.82 -1.30
N LYS A 538 -12.05 -33.42 -0.72
CA LYS A 538 -11.83 -33.35 0.72
C LYS A 538 -11.94 -31.90 1.17
N VAL A 539 -12.66 -31.65 2.27
CA VAL A 539 -12.81 -30.30 2.84
C VAL A 539 -12.41 -30.32 4.31
N ILE A 540 -11.52 -29.45 4.72
CA ILE A 540 -11.07 -29.29 6.10
C ILE A 540 -11.52 -27.90 6.57
N ILE A 541 -12.22 -27.84 7.70
CA ILE A 541 -12.76 -26.57 8.23
C ILE A 541 -12.16 -26.34 9.62
N LYS A 542 -11.57 -25.17 9.82
CA LYS A 542 -11.00 -24.70 11.09
C LYS A 542 -11.66 -23.40 11.51
N LYS A 543 -12.44 -23.44 12.58
CA LYS A 543 -12.96 -22.21 13.19
C LYS A 543 -11.86 -21.50 13.95
N THR A 544 -11.74 -20.19 13.72
CA THR A 544 -10.84 -19.29 14.46
C THR A 544 -11.55 -17.98 14.73
N ASP A 545 -11.05 -17.22 15.70
CA ASP A 545 -11.54 -15.92 16.11
C ASP A 545 -10.52 -14.78 15.85
N PHE A 546 -9.50 -15.04 15.02
CA PHE A 546 -8.45 -14.05 14.72
C PHE A 546 -9.02 -12.84 13.97
N LYS A 547 -9.99 -13.09 13.09
CA LYS A 547 -10.76 -12.09 12.35
C LYS A 547 -12.25 -12.35 12.52
N ALA A 548 -13.03 -11.29 12.70
CA ALA A 548 -14.49 -11.41 12.89
C ALA A 548 -15.25 -11.49 11.56
N ASP A 549 -14.72 -10.88 10.52
CA ASP A 549 -15.37 -10.71 9.21
C ASP A 549 -14.58 -11.36 8.05
N GLU A 550 -13.86 -12.44 8.34
CA GLU A 550 -13.06 -13.13 7.32
C GLU A 550 -13.20 -14.65 7.42
N ILE A 551 -13.41 -15.28 6.25
CA ILE A 551 -13.21 -16.69 5.99
C ILE A 551 -12.22 -16.79 4.83
N ARG A 552 -11.12 -17.51 5.03
CA ARG A 552 -10.14 -17.84 4.00
C ARG A 552 -10.33 -19.26 3.51
N MET A 553 -10.22 -19.44 2.20
CA MET A 553 -10.26 -20.74 1.53
C MET A 553 -8.96 -20.95 0.76
N LYS A 554 -8.45 -22.19 0.84
CA LYS A 554 -7.38 -22.67 -0.03
C LYS A 554 -7.73 -24.07 -0.52
N GLY A 555 -7.96 -24.21 -1.82
CA GLY A 555 -8.01 -25.50 -2.51
C GLY A 555 -6.63 -25.83 -3.06
N VAL A 556 -6.17 -27.05 -2.96
CA VAL A 556 -4.88 -27.51 -3.49
C VAL A 556 -4.97 -28.93 -4.02
N SER A 557 -4.34 -29.16 -5.17
CA SER A 557 -4.08 -30.46 -5.78
C SER A 557 -2.63 -30.53 -6.27
N LEU A 558 -2.14 -31.73 -6.52
CA LEU A 558 -0.78 -31.97 -7.01
C LEU A 558 -0.76 -32.11 -8.54
N GLY A 559 0.30 -31.60 -9.15
CA GLY A 559 0.49 -31.64 -10.60
C GLY A 559 1.18 -30.39 -11.10
N GLY A 560 0.45 -29.33 -11.13
CA GLY A 560 0.93 -28.02 -11.56
C GLY A 560 1.43 -28.00 -12.99
N SER A 561 2.23 -26.99 -13.31
CA SER A 561 2.86 -26.85 -14.62
C SER A 561 3.94 -27.91 -14.88
N SER A 562 4.33 -28.70 -13.85
CA SER A 562 5.32 -29.77 -14.02
C SER A 562 4.88 -30.82 -15.05
N LEU A 563 3.59 -30.99 -15.25
CA LEU A 563 3.01 -31.98 -16.15
C LEU A 563 3.08 -31.58 -17.63
N PHE A 564 3.33 -30.31 -17.92
CA PHE A 564 3.52 -29.82 -19.29
C PHE A 564 5.00 -29.89 -19.71
N PRO A 565 5.29 -30.12 -21.01
CA PRO A 565 6.67 -30.20 -21.49
C PRO A 565 7.33 -28.80 -21.54
N ASP A 566 8.66 -28.77 -21.48
CA ASP A 566 9.45 -27.52 -21.55
C ASP A 566 9.27 -26.75 -22.86
N SER A 567 8.83 -27.41 -23.95
CA SER A 567 8.48 -26.76 -25.20
C SER A 567 7.29 -25.79 -25.08
N GLU A 568 6.48 -25.92 -24.04
CA GLU A 568 5.34 -25.06 -23.75
C GLU A 568 5.62 -23.97 -22.71
N ILE A 569 6.91 -23.72 -22.39
CA ILE A 569 7.29 -22.77 -21.31
C ILE A 569 6.70 -21.38 -21.52
N ILE A 570 6.51 -20.95 -22.78
CA ILE A 570 5.93 -19.66 -23.10
C ILE A 570 4.44 -19.61 -22.68
N ASN A 571 3.70 -20.69 -23.00
CA ASN A 571 2.28 -20.79 -22.62
C ASN A 571 2.10 -21.05 -21.13
N ILE A 572 3.04 -21.78 -20.47
CA ILE A 572 3.08 -21.96 -19.02
C ILE A 572 3.18 -20.59 -18.31
N ASN A 573 4.03 -19.69 -18.82
CA ASN A 573 4.17 -18.34 -18.27
C ASN A 573 2.98 -17.41 -18.58
N GLY A 574 2.06 -17.85 -19.43
CA GLY A 574 0.83 -17.13 -19.76
C GLY A 574 -0.42 -17.69 -19.05
N LEU A 575 -0.29 -18.68 -18.16
CA LEU A 575 -1.44 -19.33 -17.52
C LEU A 575 -2.31 -18.39 -16.68
N ASP A 576 -1.74 -17.34 -16.14
CA ASP A 576 -2.45 -16.27 -15.41
C ASP A 576 -3.37 -15.43 -16.32
N ALA A 577 -3.13 -15.44 -17.63
CA ALA A 577 -3.95 -14.72 -18.60
C ALA A 577 -5.41 -15.21 -18.69
N VAL A 578 -5.73 -16.41 -18.19
CA VAL A 578 -7.12 -16.90 -18.19
C VAL A 578 -8.03 -16.00 -17.35
N SER A 579 -7.50 -15.40 -16.27
CA SER A 579 -8.26 -14.52 -15.38
C SER A 579 -8.76 -13.23 -16.06
N VAL A 580 -8.05 -12.74 -17.10
CA VAL A 580 -8.44 -11.47 -17.74
C VAL A 580 -9.73 -11.60 -18.58
N GLY A 581 -10.13 -12.85 -18.93
CA GLY A 581 -11.37 -13.09 -19.67
C GLY A 581 -12.63 -12.98 -18.83
N GLY A 582 -12.50 -13.07 -17.49
CA GLY A 582 -13.65 -13.13 -16.61
C GLY A 582 -14.16 -14.56 -16.36
N LEU A 583 -15.39 -14.68 -15.84
CA LEU A 583 -16.03 -15.96 -15.49
C LEU A 583 -17.48 -16.02 -15.98
N GLY A 584 -17.90 -17.19 -16.41
CA GLY A 584 -19.27 -17.42 -16.88
C GLY A 584 -19.66 -16.47 -18.02
N ASN A 585 -20.75 -15.72 -17.83
CA ASN A 585 -21.22 -14.72 -18.80
C ASN A 585 -20.54 -13.35 -18.63
N PHE A 586 -19.76 -13.15 -17.58
CA PHE A 586 -19.23 -11.85 -17.21
C PHE A 586 -17.78 -11.67 -17.67
N SER A 587 -17.50 -10.56 -18.36
CA SER A 587 -16.14 -10.10 -18.55
C SER A 587 -15.52 -9.74 -17.17
N ALA A 588 -14.20 -9.57 -17.10
CA ALA A 588 -13.56 -9.15 -15.85
C ALA A 588 -14.16 -7.83 -15.32
N VAL A 589 -14.44 -6.87 -16.19
CA VAL A 589 -15.09 -5.59 -15.84
C VAL A 589 -16.52 -5.80 -15.34
N ASP A 590 -17.33 -6.61 -16.03
CA ASP A 590 -18.71 -6.87 -15.60
C ASP A 590 -18.75 -7.61 -14.26
N LEU A 591 -17.79 -8.52 -14.04
CA LEU A 591 -17.65 -9.26 -12.79
C LEU A 591 -17.35 -8.31 -11.60
N GLU A 592 -16.46 -7.35 -11.76
CA GLU A 592 -16.22 -6.31 -10.76
C GLU A 592 -17.50 -5.51 -10.44
N LYS A 593 -18.28 -5.16 -11.48
CA LYS A 593 -19.55 -4.44 -11.29
C LYS A 593 -20.61 -5.26 -10.53
N VAL A 594 -20.73 -6.53 -10.84
CA VAL A 594 -21.71 -7.44 -10.18
C VAL A 594 -21.31 -7.76 -8.75
N LEU A 595 -20.01 -7.77 -8.44
CA LEU A 595 -19.48 -8.03 -7.10
C LEU A 595 -19.39 -6.78 -6.21
N ALA A 596 -19.69 -5.60 -6.72
CA ALA A 596 -19.64 -4.37 -5.94
C ALA A 596 -20.54 -4.46 -4.68
N GLY A 597 -19.97 -4.12 -3.53
CA GLY A 597 -20.62 -4.23 -2.22
C GLY A 597 -20.62 -5.63 -1.60
N LYS A 598 -19.95 -6.62 -2.23
CA LYS A 598 -19.73 -7.96 -1.67
C LYS A 598 -18.27 -8.13 -1.28
N LYS A 599 -18.04 -8.74 -0.12
CA LYS A 599 -16.69 -9.14 0.32
C LYS A 599 -16.48 -10.60 -0.04
N ALA A 600 -16.22 -10.87 -1.30
CA ALA A 600 -15.91 -12.21 -1.80
C ALA A 600 -14.93 -12.11 -2.97
N SER A 601 -13.88 -12.92 -2.92
CA SER A 601 -12.91 -13.05 -4.02
C SER A 601 -12.45 -14.49 -4.15
N VAL A 602 -12.15 -14.89 -5.39
CA VAL A 602 -11.54 -16.19 -5.71
C VAL A 602 -10.48 -15.97 -6.79
N SER A 603 -9.33 -16.58 -6.60
CA SER A 603 -8.25 -16.62 -7.58
C SER A 603 -7.72 -18.04 -7.74
N TYR A 604 -7.22 -18.36 -8.92
CA TYR A 604 -6.53 -19.62 -9.17
C TYR A 604 -5.01 -19.42 -9.26
N GLY A 605 -4.26 -20.52 -9.15
CA GLY A 605 -2.84 -20.52 -9.41
C GLY A 605 -2.38 -21.88 -9.92
N ILE A 606 -1.51 -21.88 -10.93
CA ILE A 606 -0.86 -23.11 -11.43
C ILE A 606 0.65 -22.91 -11.22
N GLY A 607 1.12 -23.40 -10.08
CA GLY A 607 2.54 -23.37 -9.72
C GLY A 607 3.33 -24.51 -10.36
N ASP A 608 4.59 -24.67 -9.96
CA ASP A 608 5.44 -25.73 -10.51
C ASP A 608 4.85 -27.14 -10.27
N LYS A 609 4.39 -27.41 -9.04
CA LYS A 609 4.00 -28.74 -8.57
C LYS A 609 2.56 -28.86 -8.10
N THR A 610 1.83 -27.77 -8.07
CA THR A 610 0.46 -27.73 -7.53
C THR A 610 -0.41 -26.79 -8.35
N GLU A 611 -1.68 -27.11 -8.43
CA GLU A 611 -2.73 -26.14 -8.75
C GLU A 611 -3.45 -25.74 -7.46
N THR A 612 -3.83 -24.47 -7.39
CA THR A 612 -4.47 -23.90 -6.21
C THR A 612 -5.68 -23.06 -6.58
N VAL A 613 -6.65 -23.01 -5.69
CA VAL A 613 -7.73 -22.03 -5.70
C VAL A 613 -7.74 -21.34 -4.33
N ASN A 614 -7.57 -20.03 -4.31
CA ASN A 614 -7.58 -19.26 -3.08
C ASN A 614 -8.83 -18.38 -3.05
N GLY A 615 -9.48 -18.31 -1.90
CA GLY A 615 -10.66 -17.49 -1.71
C GLY A 615 -10.62 -16.74 -0.38
N SER A 616 -11.31 -15.61 -0.35
CA SER A 616 -11.58 -14.86 0.89
C SER A 616 -12.97 -14.26 0.81
N CYS A 617 -13.72 -14.34 1.89
CA CYS A 617 -15.03 -13.69 1.98
C CYS A 617 -15.37 -13.29 3.41
N SER A 618 -16.41 -12.44 3.56
CA SER A 618 -17.13 -12.30 4.83
C SER A 618 -18.00 -13.53 5.08
N PRO A 619 -18.39 -13.81 6.33
CA PRO A 619 -19.37 -14.90 6.61
C PRO A 619 -20.66 -14.78 5.81
N LYS A 620 -21.17 -13.54 5.59
CA LYS A 620 -22.43 -13.29 4.84
C LYS A 620 -22.28 -13.52 3.34
N ASP A 621 -21.07 -13.40 2.79
CA ASP A 621 -20.79 -13.53 1.36
C ASP A 621 -20.20 -14.91 1.01
N PHE A 622 -20.29 -15.90 1.91
CA PHE A 622 -19.74 -17.23 1.72
C PHE A 622 -20.28 -17.91 0.47
N GLU A 623 -21.60 -17.81 0.21
CA GLU A 623 -22.19 -18.37 -1.01
C GLU A 623 -21.62 -17.73 -2.27
N THR A 624 -21.39 -16.42 -2.29
CA THR A 624 -20.75 -15.74 -3.43
C THR A 624 -19.35 -16.28 -3.71
N MET A 625 -18.57 -16.55 -2.65
CA MET A 625 -17.26 -17.22 -2.81
C MET A 625 -17.40 -18.64 -3.36
N MET A 626 -18.42 -19.41 -2.97
CA MET A 626 -18.68 -20.73 -3.52
C MET A 626 -19.08 -20.68 -5.00
N GLN A 627 -19.92 -19.73 -5.39
CA GLN A 627 -20.30 -19.48 -6.79
C GLN A 627 -19.08 -19.15 -7.64
N LEU A 628 -18.24 -18.22 -7.19
CA LEU A 628 -16.99 -17.89 -7.88
C LEU A 628 -16.06 -19.09 -7.99
N THR A 629 -15.94 -19.90 -6.93
CA THR A 629 -15.13 -21.12 -6.94
C THR A 629 -15.66 -22.11 -7.99
N TYR A 630 -16.95 -22.33 -8.02
CA TYR A 630 -17.57 -23.23 -9.01
C TYR A 630 -17.33 -22.76 -10.45
N LEU A 631 -17.52 -21.46 -10.72
CA LEU A 631 -17.27 -20.87 -12.02
C LEU A 631 -15.79 -20.93 -12.43
N THR A 632 -14.86 -20.78 -11.48
CA THR A 632 -13.42 -20.95 -11.72
C THR A 632 -13.09 -22.33 -12.29
N PHE A 633 -13.73 -23.39 -11.81
CA PHE A 633 -13.53 -24.74 -12.33
C PHE A 633 -14.26 -24.99 -13.66
N THR A 634 -15.45 -24.44 -13.83
CA THR A 634 -16.40 -24.89 -14.86
C THR A 634 -16.59 -23.92 -16.03
N ALA A 635 -16.33 -22.64 -15.81
CA ALA A 635 -16.71 -21.60 -16.78
C ALA A 635 -15.66 -20.47 -16.91
N PRO A 636 -14.35 -20.79 -17.14
CA PRO A 636 -13.39 -19.75 -17.51
C PRO A 636 -13.84 -19.12 -18.83
N ARG A 637 -13.98 -17.81 -18.88
CA ARG A 637 -14.46 -17.10 -20.06
C ARG A 637 -13.30 -16.76 -21.00
N ARG A 638 -13.50 -17.01 -22.29
CA ARG A 638 -12.60 -16.53 -23.35
C ARG A 638 -12.89 -15.07 -23.68
N ASP A 639 -11.86 -14.25 -23.74
CA ASP A 639 -11.94 -12.86 -24.20
C ASP A 639 -10.68 -12.49 -24.99
N ASP A 640 -10.79 -12.43 -26.29
CA ASP A 640 -9.64 -12.21 -27.19
C ASP A 640 -9.11 -10.78 -27.07
N ASP A 641 -9.97 -9.79 -26.81
CA ASP A 641 -9.58 -8.39 -26.63
C ASP A 641 -8.82 -8.20 -25.31
N ALA A 642 -9.32 -8.79 -24.21
CA ALA A 642 -8.65 -8.77 -22.94
C ALA A 642 -7.28 -9.50 -22.98
N PHE A 643 -7.20 -10.62 -23.72
CA PHE A 643 -5.93 -11.32 -23.93
C PHE A 643 -4.94 -10.51 -24.78
N ALA A 644 -5.41 -9.82 -25.83
CA ALA A 644 -4.57 -8.92 -26.62
C ALA A 644 -4.02 -7.76 -25.75
N SER A 645 -4.89 -7.19 -24.91
CA SER A 645 -4.49 -6.19 -23.91
C SER A 645 -3.44 -6.74 -22.93
N TYR A 646 -3.66 -7.93 -22.37
CA TYR A 646 -2.72 -8.62 -21.49
C TYR A 646 -1.33 -8.75 -22.15
N LYS A 647 -1.28 -9.24 -23.40
CA LYS A 647 -0.01 -9.35 -24.13
C LYS A 647 0.68 -8.01 -24.33
N ASN A 648 -0.07 -6.99 -24.75
CA ASN A 648 0.48 -5.64 -24.98
C ASN A 648 1.09 -5.04 -23.71
N ARG A 649 0.38 -5.12 -22.59
CA ARG A 649 0.85 -4.60 -21.30
C ARG A 649 2.06 -5.37 -20.76
N ASN A 650 2.00 -6.71 -20.80
CA ASN A 650 3.13 -7.53 -20.34
C ASN A 650 4.38 -7.36 -21.20
N LYS A 651 4.22 -7.23 -22.53
CA LYS A 651 5.33 -6.96 -23.44
C LYS A 651 6.01 -5.63 -23.09
N ALA A 652 5.24 -4.57 -22.92
CA ALA A 652 5.76 -3.27 -22.50
C ALA A 652 6.44 -3.33 -21.12
N ALA A 653 5.83 -3.99 -20.13
CA ALA A 653 6.41 -4.17 -18.80
C ALA A 653 7.74 -4.93 -18.85
N LEU A 654 7.84 -6.01 -19.64
CA LEU A 654 9.09 -6.77 -19.79
C LEU A 654 10.18 -5.97 -20.51
N GLN A 655 9.83 -5.20 -21.54
CA GLN A 655 10.77 -4.28 -22.20
C GLN A 655 11.35 -3.27 -21.22
N ASN A 656 10.49 -2.69 -20.39
CA ASN A 656 10.88 -1.74 -19.36
C ASN A 656 11.80 -2.39 -18.31
N MET A 657 11.47 -3.60 -17.87
CA MET A 657 12.29 -4.35 -16.89
C MET A 657 13.71 -4.62 -17.40
N GLU A 658 13.90 -4.83 -18.70
CA GLU A 658 15.21 -5.13 -19.28
C GLU A 658 16.22 -3.97 -19.16
N MET A 659 15.73 -2.75 -18.95
CA MET A 659 16.57 -1.58 -18.70
C MET A 659 17.10 -1.52 -17.26
N ASN A 660 16.43 -2.16 -16.32
CA ASN A 660 16.80 -2.12 -14.90
C ASN A 660 18.05 -2.98 -14.63
N PRO A 661 19.16 -2.42 -14.13
CA PRO A 661 20.37 -3.17 -13.80
C PRO A 661 20.14 -4.30 -12.79
N GLN A 662 19.22 -4.12 -11.84
CA GLN A 662 18.89 -5.14 -10.84
C GLN A 662 18.23 -6.37 -11.46
N VAL A 663 17.46 -6.20 -12.53
CA VAL A 663 16.87 -7.33 -13.27
C VAL A 663 17.95 -8.17 -13.93
N ALA A 664 18.96 -7.53 -14.53
CA ALA A 664 20.11 -8.25 -15.10
C ALA A 664 20.89 -9.03 -14.04
N PHE A 665 21.04 -8.46 -12.84
CA PHE A 665 21.64 -9.15 -11.69
C PHE A 665 20.81 -10.37 -11.28
N SER A 666 19.50 -10.22 -11.11
CA SER A 666 18.58 -11.31 -10.74
C SER A 666 18.55 -12.41 -11.80
N ASP A 667 18.54 -12.06 -13.09
CA ASP A 667 18.63 -13.03 -14.20
C ASP A 667 19.93 -13.82 -14.13
N SER A 668 21.05 -13.16 -13.84
CA SER A 668 22.37 -13.79 -13.70
C SER A 668 22.43 -14.71 -12.48
N VAL A 669 21.85 -14.31 -11.35
CA VAL A 669 21.74 -15.14 -10.14
C VAL A 669 20.92 -16.39 -10.43
N SER A 670 19.74 -16.26 -11.03
CA SER A 670 18.90 -17.39 -11.40
C SER A 670 19.59 -18.35 -12.37
N ALA A 671 20.25 -17.82 -13.40
CA ALA A 671 21.01 -18.61 -14.37
C ALA A 671 22.18 -19.36 -13.70
N GLY A 672 22.87 -18.71 -12.76
CA GLY A 672 23.95 -19.33 -11.98
C GLY A 672 23.48 -20.45 -11.10
N ILE A 673 22.39 -20.26 -10.36
CA ILE A 673 21.80 -21.24 -9.44
C ILE A 673 21.27 -22.46 -10.20
N TYR A 674 20.46 -22.23 -11.24
CA TYR A 674 19.71 -23.28 -11.94
C TYR A 674 20.34 -23.69 -13.29
N MET A 675 21.62 -23.35 -13.53
CA MET A 675 22.37 -23.80 -14.72
C MET A 675 21.64 -23.48 -16.04
N HIS A 676 21.04 -22.29 -16.15
CA HIS A 676 20.23 -21.84 -17.28
C HIS A 676 18.99 -22.71 -17.59
N HIS A 677 18.43 -23.39 -16.57
CA HIS A 677 17.25 -24.22 -16.78
C HIS A 677 16.07 -23.38 -17.31
N PRO A 678 15.38 -23.79 -18.41
CA PRO A 678 14.35 -22.95 -19.05
C PRO A 678 13.18 -22.59 -18.15
N ARG A 679 12.83 -23.47 -17.20
CA ARG A 679 11.75 -23.21 -16.21
C ARG A 679 12.10 -22.16 -15.14
N ARG A 680 13.35 -21.72 -15.09
CA ARG A 680 13.85 -20.68 -14.18
C ARG A 680 14.36 -19.42 -14.90
N ALA A 681 14.32 -19.46 -16.22
CA ALA A 681 14.61 -18.29 -17.03
C ALA A 681 13.41 -17.36 -17.06
N ARG A 682 13.65 -16.07 -16.87
CA ARG A 682 12.61 -15.05 -17.04
C ARG A 682 12.19 -14.99 -18.52
N ILE A 683 10.88 -14.94 -18.75
CA ILE A 683 10.33 -14.70 -20.10
C ILE A 683 10.76 -13.32 -20.59
N LYS A 684 11.05 -13.21 -21.88
CA LYS A 684 11.47 -11.97 -22.55
C LYS A 684 10.31 -11.37 -23.33
N ALA A 685 10.39 -10.06 -23.59
CA ALA A 685 9.34 -9.31 -24.30
C ALA A 685 9.01 -9.88 -25.68
N ASP A 686 10.02 -10.36 -26.43
CA ASP A 686 9.84 -10.97 -27.76
C ASP A 686 9.14 -12.35 -27.72
N MET A 687 9.03 -12.97 -26.57
CA MET A 687 8.36 -14.25 -26.37
C MET A 687 6.84 -14.07 -26.18
N ILE A 688 6.38 -12.92 -25.73
CA ILE A 688 4.97 -12.65 -25.44
C ILE A 688 4.08 -12.85 -26.67
N ASP A 689 4.55 -12.42 -27.84
CA ASP A 689 3.81 -12.56 -29.10
C ASP A 689 3.56 -14.03 -29.50
N LYS A 690 4.36 -14.96 -28.99
CA LYS A 690 4.29 -16.41 -29.23
C LYS A 690 3.30 -17.13 -28.32
N MET A 691 2.70 -16.46 -27.34
CA MET A 691 1.65 -17.01 -26.48
C MET A 691 0.43 -17.38 -27.30
N ASP A 692 -0.04 -18.60 -27.11
CA ASP A 692 -1.21 -19.18 -27.78
C ASP A 692 -2.36 -19.33 -26.78
N TYR A 693 -3.42 -18.52 -26.98
CA TYR A 693 -4.55 -18.47 -26.03
C TYR A 693 -5.32 -19.78 -25.96
N ASP A 694 -5.49 -20.50 -27.09
CA ASP A 694 -6.17 -21.79 -27.10
C ASP A 694 -5.41 -22.84 -26.28
N LYS A 695 -4.07 -22.86 -26.40
CA LYS A 695 -3.24 -23.72 -25.59
C LYS A 695 -3.30 -23.37 -24.10
N ILE A 696 -3.20 -22.07 -23.78
CA ILE A 696 -3.29 -21.57 -22.40
C ILE A 696 -4.61 -22.01 -21.76
N LEU A 697 -5.75 -21.79 -22.45
CA LEU A 697 -7.05 -22.21 -21.97
C LEU A 697 -7.15 -23.73 -21.83
N SER A 698 -6.63 -24.51 -22.80
CA SER A 698 -6.60 -25.97 -22.72
C SER A 698 -5.76 -26.47 -21.53
N MET A 699 -4.61 -25.87 -21.29
CA MET A 699 -3.76 -26.20 -20.14
C MET A 699 -4.44 -25.90 -18.81
N TYR A 700 -5.11 -24.74 -18.72
CA TYR A 700 -5.92 -24.40 -17.56
C TYR A 700 -7.04 -25.41 -17.33
N GLN A 701 -7.84 -25.69 -18.36
CA GLN A 701 -8.94 -26.65 -18.28
C GLN A 701 -8.45 -28.03 -17.89
N ASP A 702 -7.29 -28.46 -18.37
CA ASP A 702 -6.70 -29.75 -17.98
C ASP A 702 -6.41 -29.82 -16.47
N ARG A 703 -5.96 -28.74 -15.86
CA ARG A 703 -5.66 -28.71 -14.42
C ARG A 703 -6.91 -28.68 -13.54
N TYR A 704 -7.99 -28.04 -14.00
CA TYR A 704 -9.22 -27.87 -13.21
C TYR A 704 -10.39 -28.81 -13.61
N LYS A 705 -10.21 -29.70 -14.58
CA LYS A 705 -11.28 -30.64 -15.00
C LYS A 705 -11.54 -31.79 -14.02
N ASP A 706 -10.69 -31.96 -12.98
CA ASP A 706 -10.87 -32.99 -11.97
C ASP A 706 -10.66 -32.40 -10.58
N ALA A 707 -11.75 -32.30 -9.82
CA ALA A 707 -11.70 -31.83 -8.45
C ALA A 707 -11.52 -32.95 -7.42
N SER A 708 -11.52 -34.24 -7.85
CA SER A 708 -11.54 -35.37 -6.93
C SER A 708 -10.31 -35.53 -6.05
N ASP A 709 -9.16 -34.95 -6.43
CA ASP A 709 -7.91 -34.95 -5.69
C ASP A 709 -7.63 -33.62 -4.98
N PHE A 710 -8.53 -32.63 -5.11
CA PHE A 710 -8.41 -31.37 -4.36
C PHE A 710 -8.75 -31.55 -2.89
N THR A 711 -7.94 -30.90 -2.06
CA THR A 711 -8.27 -30.64 -0.66
C THR A 711 -8.53 -29.15 -0.49
N PHE A 712 -9.75 -28.79 -0.06
CA PHE A 712 -10.12 -27.43 0.32
C PHE A 712 -9.97 -27.24 1.81
N ILE A 713 -9.38 -26.15 2.23
CA ILE A 713 -9.16 -25.78 3.63
C ILE A 713 -9.84 -24.42 3.86
N PHE A 714 -10.76 -24.37 4.82
CA PHE A 714 -11.42 -23.16 5.26
C PHE A 714 -10.96 -22.80 6.68
N VAL A 715 -10.53 -21.56 6.87
CA VAL A 715 -10.10 -21.03 8.18
C VAL A 715 -10.70 -19.65 8.39
N GLY A 716 -11.22 -19.38 9.57
CA GLY A 716 -11.76 -18.07 9.93
C GLY A 716 -13.00 -18.13 10.81
N ASN A 717 -13.82 -17.10 10.73
CA ASN A 717 -15.09 -17.02 11.45
C ASN A 717 -16.16 -17.88 10.76
N VAL A 718 -16.00 -19.18 10.84
CA VAL A 718 -16.84 -20.18 10.17
C VAL A 718 -17.96 -20.68 11.07
N ASN A 719 -19.15 -20.87 10.50
CA ASN A 719 -20.22 -21.68 11.06
C ASN A 719 -20.31 -22.96 10.23
N VAL A 720 -19.78 -24.06 10.75
CA VAL A 720 -19.66 -25.33 10.03
C VAL A 720 -21.02 -25.84 9.54
N GLU A 721 -22.06 -25.74 10.35
CA GLU A 721 -23.40 -26.25 10.01
C GLU A 721 -24.07 -25.43 8.88
N GLU A 722 -23.88 -24.13 8.86
CA GLU A 722 -24.37 -23.25 7.78
C GLU A 722 -23.57 -23.43 6.48
N MET A 723 -22.28 -23.76 6.58
CA MET A 723 -21.43 -23.95 5.41
C MET A 723 -21.65 -25.30 4.71
N LYS A 724 -21.96 -26.36 5.46
CA LYS A 724 -22.12 -27.73 4.92
C LYS A 724 -23.04 -27.82 3.71
N PRO A 725 -24.27 -27.25 3.70
CA PRO A 725 -25.14 -27.30 2.54
C PRO A 725 -24.51 -26.69 1.29
N LEU A 726 -23.92 -25.49 1.43
CA LEU A 726 -23.27 -24.79 0.33
C LEU A 726 -22.01 -25.50 -0.16
N ILE A 727 -21.21 -26.06 0.74
CA ILE A 727 -20.05 -26.88 0.38
C ILE A 727 -20.49 -28.11 -0.42
N ALA A 728 -21.53 -28.81 0.03
CA ALA A 728 -22.06 -29.98 -0.69
C ALA A 728 -22.59 -29.59 -2.08
N GLU A 729 -23.34 -28.48 -2.15
CA GLU A 729 -23.93 -28.00 -3.39
C GLU A 729 -22.87 -27.56 -4.41
N TYR A 730 -21.96 -26.67 -4.03
CA TYR A 730 -20.99 -26.09 -4.98
C TYR A 730 -19.75 -26.96 -5.17
N LEU A 731 -19.03 -27.32 -4.08
CA LEU A 731 -17.81 -28.13 -4.20
C LEU A 731 -18.09 -29.59 -4.51
N GLY A 732 -19.19 -30.15 -3.97
CA GLY A 732 -19.61 -31.52 -4.27
C GLY A 732 -20.13 -31.73 -5.67
N SER A 733 -20.44 -30.67 -6.38
CA SER A 733 -20.89 -30.68 -7.79
C SER A 733 -19.78 -30.31 -8.78
N LEU A 734 -18.55 -30.05 -8.31
CA LEU A 734 -17.40 -29.85 -9.19
C LEU A 734 -17.12 -31.09 -10.05
N PRO A 735 -16.62 -30.90 -11.28
CA PRO A 735 -16.28 -32.01 -12.15
C PRO A 735 -15.25 -32.93 -11.51
N ALA A 736 -15.43 -34.23 -11.67
CA ALA A 736 -14.54 -35.27 -11.12
C ALA A 736 -14.40 -36.44 -12.08
N ILE A 737 -13.17 -36.75 -12.45
CA ILE A 737 -12.85 -37.90 -13.31
C ILE A 737 -11.95 -38.94 -12.60
N ASN A 738 -11.69 -38.71 -11.29
CA ASN A 738 -10.94 -39.58 -10.41
C ASN A 738 -9.52 -39.87 -10.92
N ARG A 739 -8.82 -38.87 -11.45
CA ARG A 739 -7.40 -38.97 -11.77
C ARG A 739 -6.61 -39.17 -10.48
N LYS A 740 -5.52 -39.91 -10.58
CA LYS A 740 -4.50 -39.96 -9.52
C LYS A 740 -3.24 -39.33 -10.07
N GLU A 741 -3.10 -38.05 -9.84
CA GLU A 741 -1.95 -37.32 -10.31
C GLU A 741 -0.98 -36.94 -9.18
N THR A 742 0.28 -36.75 -9.55
CA THR A 742 1.31 -36.12 -8.74
C THR A 742 2.18 -35.30 -9.67
N PHE A 743 3.01 -34.45 -9.10
CA PHE A 743 3.93 -33.64 -9.90
C PHE A 743 5.04 -34.48 -10.54
N LYS A 744 5.50 -34.00 -11.68
CA LYS A 744 6.67 -34.55 -12.39
C LYS A 744 7.94 -33.86 -11.92
N ASP A 745 8.98 -34.62 -11.64
CA ASP A 745 10.30 -34.08 -11.40
C ASP A 745 10.97 -33.69 -12.75
N ASN A 746 11.01 -32.39 -13.04
CA ASN A 746 11.61 -31.83 -14.25
C ASN A 746 13.08 -31.51 -14.09
N LYS A 747 13.75 -32.00 -13.03
CA LYS A 747 15.19 -31.82 -12.77
C LYS A 747 15.63 -30.35 -12.69
N VAL A 748 14.80 -29.55 -12.04
CA VAL A 748 15.10 -28.15 -11.74
C VAL A 748 15.94 -28.09 -10.46
N ASP A 749 17.17 -28.58 -10.56
CA ASP A 749 18.07 -28.73 -9.41
C ASP A 749 18.97 -27.51 -9.26
N MET A 750 19.35 -27.19 -8.02
CA MET A 750 20.35 -26.17 -7.74
C MET A 750 21.76 -26.69 -8.05
N ARG A 751 22.60 -25.79 -8.56
CA ARG A 751 24.03 -26.09 -8.83
C ARG A 751 24.72 -26.59 -7.57
N GLN A 752 25.53 -27.63 -7.72
CA GLN A 752 26.38 -28.16 -6.68
C GLN A 752 27.82 -27.63 -6.83
N GLY A 753 28.56 -27.57 -5.71
CA GLY A 753 29.94 -27.13 -5.68
C GLY A 753 30.09 -25.59 -5.68
N VAL A 754 31.33 -25.13 -5.76
CA VAL A 754 31.64 -23.70 -5.74
C VAL A 754 31.48 -23.12 -7.14
N TYR A 755 30.67 -22.10 -7.24
CA TYR A 755 30.46 -21.31 -8.46
C TYR A 755 30.59 -19.82 -8.15
N LYS A 756 31.34 -19.11 -8.97
CA LYS A 756 31.54 -17.66 -8.87
C LYS A 756 31.21 -17.03 -10.21
N ASN A 757 30.43 -15.99 -10.21
CA ASN A 757 30.13 -15.21 -11.39
C ASN A 757 30.27 -13.73 -11.05
N GLU A 758 30.97 -12.99 -11.88
CA GLU A 758 31.15 -11.54 -11.72
C GLU A 758 30.95 -10.87 -13.08
N PHE A 759 30.22 -9.77 -13.08
CA PHE A 759 30.03 -8.95 -14.26
C PHE A 759 29.87 -7.48 -13.87
N VAL A 760 30.08 -6.60 -14.82
CA VAL A 760 29.96 -5.15 -14.68
C VAL A 760 28.88 -4.63 -15.63
N ARG A 761 28.00 -3.80 -15.11
CA ARG A 761 27.01 -3.07 -15.90
C ARG A 761 27.13 -1.59 -15.57
N LYS A 762 27.23 -0.74 -16.58
CA LYS A 762 27.33 0.72 -16.40
C LYS A 762 26.02 1.25 -15.81
N GLN A 763 26.15 2.08 -14.78
CA GLN A 763 25.06 2.79 -14.10
C GLN A 763 25.45 4.25 -13.89
N GLU A 764 24.49 5.13 -13.67
CA GLU A 764 24.75 6.55 -13.35
C GLU A 764 25.41 6.69 -11.98
N THR A 765 24.96 5.92 -10.98
CA THR A 765 25.58 5.86 -9.66
C THR A 765 26.31 4.53 -9.51
N ALA A 766 27.59 4.55 -9.16
CA ALA A 766 28.37 3.34 -8.94
C ALA A 766 27.85 2.56 -7.73
N LYS A 767 27.37 1.33 -7.99
CA LYS A 767 26.86 0.40 -6.98
C LYS A 767 27.45 -0.98 -7.20
N ALA A 768 27.62 -1.75 -6.14
CA ALA A 768 27.99 -3.16 -6.20
C ALA A 768 26.91 -4.00 -5.50
N SER A 769 26.45 -5.05 -6.16
CA SER A 769 25.52 -6.02 -5.60
C SER A 769 26.24 -7.36 -5.46
N ASN A 770 26.15 -7.99 -4.30
CA ASN A 770 26.74 -9.27 -4.02
C ASN A 770 25.67 -10.24 -3.51
N PHE A 771 25.62 -11.43 -4.10
CA PHE A 771 24.71 -12.49 -3.68
C PHE A 771 25.51 -13.75 -3.36
N VAL A 772 25.34 -14.28 -2.17
CA VAL A 772 25.97 -15.51 -1.71
C VAL A 772 24.88 -16.52 -1.34
N LEU A 773 24.87 -17.65 -2.04
CA LEU A 773 23.99 -18.77 -1.76
C LEU A 773 24.80 -19.94 -1.19
N LEU A 774 24.38 -20.43 -0.04
CA LEU A 774 24.85 -21.68 0.53
C LEU A 774 23.69 -22.68 0.47
N ASN A 775 23.85 -23.76 -0.26
CA ASN A 775 22.83 -24.80 -0.34
C ASN A 775 23.38 -26.17 0.08
N GLY A 776 22.49 -27.06 0.48
CA GLY A 776 22.84 -28.41 0.89
C GLY A 776 21.60 -29.22 1.24
N ASP A 777 21.77 -30.54 1.32
CA ASP A 777 20.68 -31.43 1.70
C ASP A 777 20.34 -31.25 3.19
N CYS A 778 19.05 -31.16 3.49
CA CYS A 778 18.53 -31.05 4.84
C CYS A 778 17.30 -31.95 4.97
N LYS A 779 17.23 -32.71 6.06
CA LYS A 779 16.01 -33.45 6.34
C LYS A 779 14.89 -32.46 6.66
N TYR A 780 13.77 -32.57 5.94
CA TYR A 780 12.59 -31.77 6.20
C TYR A 780 11.87 -32.28 7.46
N ASP A 781 12.10 -31.60 8.57
CA ASP A 781 11.39 -31.83 9.83
C ASP A 781 11.35 -30.50 10.64
N LEU A 782 10.42 -30.42 11.60
CA LEU A 782 10.21 -29.22 12.41
C LEU A 782 11.48 -28.75 13.14
N LYS A 783 12.32 -29.69 13.63
CA LYS A 783 13.56 -29.34 14.34
C LYS A 783 14.53 -28.60 13.42
N ASN A 784 14.77 -29.14 12.23
CA ASN A 784 15.67 -28.52 11.26
C ASN A 784 15.11 -27.19 10.74
N ASP A 785 13.81 -27.08 10.57
CA ASP A 785 13.16 -25.85 10.18
C ASP A 785 13.37 -24.74 11.20
N ILE A 786 13.16 -25.03 12.48
CA ILE A 786 13.43 -24.11 13.60
C ILE A 786 14.91 -23.75 13.66
N LEU A 787 15.83 -24.72 13.56
CA LEU A 787 17.27 -24.46 13.61
C LEU A 787 17.74 -23.56 12.47
N LEU A 788 17.25 -23.76 11.24
CA LEU A 788 17.56 -22.91 10.11
C LEU A 788 17.03 -21.50 10.30
N SER A 789 15.81 -21.35 10.81
CA SER A 789 15.22 -20.06 11.13
C SER A 789 16.01 -19.31 12.21
N MET A 790 16.42 -20.00 13.29
CA MET A 790 17.29 -19.41 14.33
C MET A 790 18.66 -19.02 13.76
N THR A 791 19.24 -19.86 12.91
CA THR A 791 20.53 -19.57 12.25
C THR A 791 20.43 -18.31 11.38
N SER A 792 19.35 -18.18 10.59
CA SER A 792 19.10 -16.99 9.78
C SER A 792 19.03 -15.73 10.66
N GLN A 793 18.30 -15.78 11.78
CA GLN A 793 18.19 -14.65 12.71
C GLN A 793 19.55 -14.26 13.33
N ILE A 794 20.35 -15.26 13.73
CA ILE A 794 21.70 -15.02 14.28
C ILE A 794 22.60 -14.38 13.21
N LEU A 795 22.57 -14.87 11.98
CA LEU A 795 23.34 -14.32 10.87
C LEU A 795 22.90 -12.89 10.57
N ASP A 796 21.61 -12.60 10.61
CA ASP A 796 21.07 -11.25 10.43
C ASP A 796 21.64 -10.27 11.47
N LEU A 797 21.58 -10.61 12.75
CA LEU A 797 22.18 -9.81 13.82
C LEU A 797 23.68 -9.60 13.62
N VAL A 798 24.43 -10.67 13.31
CA VAL A 798 25.89 -10.60 13.14
C VAL A 798 26.27 -9.75 11.93
N TYR A 799 25.59 -9.93 10.78
CA TYR A 799 25.89 -9.18 9.58
C TYR A 799 25.42 -7.73 9.67
N THR A 800 24.28 -7.46 10.31
CA THR A 800 23.85 -6.09 10.59
C THR A 800 24.90 -5.36 11.40
N ALA A 801 25.38 -5.96 12.49
CA ALA A 801 26.40 -5.35 13.34
C ALA A 801 27.77 -5.19 12.65
N LYS A 802 28.21 -6.20 11.86
CA LYS A 802 29.58 -6.22 11.29
C LYS A 802 29.68 -5.65 9.88
N VAL A 803 28.64 -5.72 9.09
CA VAL A 803 28.66 -5.31 7.68
C VAL A 803 27.90 -4.00 7.50
N ARG A 804 26.65 -3.91 7.95
CA ARG A 804 25.85 -2.68 7.81
C ARG A 804 26.42 -1.54 8.66
N ALA A 805 26.65 -1.78 9.94
CA ALA A 805 27.09 -0.75 10.88
C ALA A 805 28.57 -0.31 10.66
N VAL A 806 29.44 -1.17 10.13
CA VAL A 806 30.86 -0.87 9.96
C VAL A 806 31.23 -0.43 8.53
N SER A 807 30.55 -0.98 7.53
CA SER A 807 30.86 -0.69 6.11
C SER A 807 29.75 0.08 5.38
N TYR A 808 28.73 0.54 6.10
CA TYR A 808 27.61 1.30 5.56
C TYR A 808 26.92 0.60 4.37
N THR A 809 26.86 -0.72 4.43
CA THR A 809 26.30 -1.56 3.36
C THR A 809 24.85 -1.87 3.66
N HIS A 810 23.97 -1.73 2.65
CA HIS A 810 22.60 -2.22 2.76
C HIS A 810 22.58 -3.74 2.67
N LEU A 811 22.19 -4.39 3.75
CA LEU A 811 22.12 -5.85 3.86
C LEU A 811 20.67 -6.31 3.86
N THR A 812 20.32 -7.21 2.95
CA THR A 812 19.05 -7.95 3.01
C THR A 812 19.35 -9.43 3.07
N LEU A 813 18.88 -10.11 4.10
CA LEU A 813 18.87 -11.57 4.16
C LEU A 813 17.50 -12.05 3.66
N PRO A 814 17.43 -12.86 2.60
CA PRO A 814 16.17 -13.45 2.21
C PRO A 814 15.70 -14.39 3.33
N THR A 815 14.54 -14.12 3.88
CA THR A 815 13.76 -15.13 4.60
C THR A 815 13.34 -16.20 3.61
N LYS A 816 13.31 -17.44 4.08
CA LYS A 816 13.01 -18.69 3.31
C LYS A 816 12.13 -18.52 2.10
#